data_0ce8145047ba168be913445187f4eee4
#
_entry.id   0ce8145047ba168be913445187f4eee4
#
_cell.length_a   1.000
_cell.length_b   1.000
_cell.length_c   1.000
_cell.angle_alpha   90.00
_cell.angle_beta   90.00
_cell.angle_gamma   90.00
#
_symmetry.space_group_name_H-M   'P 1'
#
loop_
_entity.id
_entity.type
_entity.pdbx_description
1 polymer ?
#
loop_
_entity_poly.entity_id
_entity_poly.type
_entity_poly.pdbx_seq_one_letter_code
_entity_poly.pdbx_strand_id
1 'polypeptide(L)'
;MKFRRIELRNFRQFYGTQEIFFSTDSIKNVTLIHAENGTGKTAFLNAILWCFYEIFTSNFKDPKSLLNKVAKSEGVKSYGVSVEFEDDGGRIYLVQRAFGEGGQVFRIFEVIDDSYTEVDKANSFINSVIPKDMAKYFFFQGEGIGKMSGSRGDSVVKTAVREIMGFTIAELALKDVRNIKKEYQKSFSNADKSGVLSKVQNQIVSLQDSIERNRKQLTSVEASIALYESKLEEIEESLANSDSTAIKHIHGLRVKIESQLSREKQLLTNSQKEKRVLVTDFATTVFGYKLSELALDFIDESEFKGTVPAPYNEQLVTDILKESICICGCDVKPGTDAFNRITDMLKQAADPRLESRIQKARAQLTYIKNDAAKAKSRFTTNIKSLADSESAIVNLKHELEELNVKIKGVQSLEDIQGIEKERERLRRNLKEEIRSSERARSLIKSEEAELVLKKSELNRLDTFSTEMNKYKQLTDYAEKVEEALNTTLSKAEKDVEYRIISKVNKYLEYFVRQDYKAKLNPATFDIRLVDRNDNIVPESDGQALLLSLTFIASLIELSRERKNAQGQILTPGAIAPFVIDAPFGDLDNKYKGHVAKAIPNSVEQVILLLSSSHWEGAVEDNIREKIGVEYNMVLEESSDANNKSLDSITVLGKEYDTVRYGQMIDCTVLEKVGCYV
;
A
#
# COMPACT_ATOMS: atom_id res chain seq x y z
N MET A 1 -24.79 6.49 8.07
CA MET A 1 -25.62 7.58 7.48
C MET A 1 -26.59 6.98 6.49
N LYS A 2 -27.89 7.44 6.47
CA LYS A 2 -28.91 7.01 5.50
C LYS A 2 -29.63 8.22 4.93
N PHE A 3 -29.87 8.25 3.62
CA PHE A 3 -30.73 9.25 3.00
C PHE A 3 -32.19 8.92 3.32
N ARG A 4 -32.96 9.96 3.65
CA ARG A 4 -34.39 9.87 3.94
C ARG A 4 -35.23 10.42 2.79
N ARG A 5 -34.84 11.58 2.25
CA ARG A 5 -35.60 12.31 1.23
C ARG A 5 -34.67 13.12 0.34
N ILE A 6 -35.02 13.25 -0.92
CA ILE A 6 -34.48 14.24 -1.84
C ILE A 6 -35.62 15.07 -2.45
N GLU A 7 -35.41 16.37 -2.55
CA GLU A 7 -36.28 17.30 -3.26
C GLU A 7 -35.48 17.97 -4.36
N LEU A 8 -36.03 17.94 -5.58
CA LEU A 8 -35.50 18.59 -6.78
C LEU A 8 -36.45 19.70 -7.19
N ARG A 9 -35.96 20.93 -7.27
CA ARG A 9 -36.76 22.07 -7.67
C ARG A 9 -36.17 22.69 -8.94
N ASN A 10 -36.94 22.64 -10.06
CA ASN A 10 -36.55 23.18 -11.35
C ASN A 10 -35.11 22.79 -11.78
N PHE A 11 -34.71 21.58 -11.48
CA PHE A 11 -33.34 21.11 -11.72
C PHE A 11 -33.29 20.23 -12.97
N ARG A 12 -32.60 20.67 -14.03
CA ARG A 12 -32.40 19.93 -15.30
C ARG A 12 -33.76 19.52 -15.92
N GLN A 13 -33.99 18.20 -16.08
CA GLN A 13 -35.25 17.66 -16.62
C GLN A 13 -36.43 17.77 -15.64
N PHE A 14 -36.15 17.94 -14.35
CA PHE A 14 -37.19 17.97 -13.32
C PHE A 14 -37.78 19.38 -13.21
N TYR A 15 -39.02 19.52 -13.69
CA TYR A 15 -39.78 20.76 -13.62
C TYR A 15 -40.59 20.84 -12.31
N GLY A 16 -40.79 22.04 -11.80
CA GLY A 16 -41.48 22.23 -10.52
C GLY A 16 -40.70 21.64 -9.35
N THR A 17 -41.43 21.07 -8.41
CA THR A 17 -40.88 20.41 -7.25
C THR A 17 -41.15 18.91 -7.35
N GLN A 18 -40.09 18.09 -7.36
CA GLN A 18 -40.14 16.64 -7.41
C GLN A 18 -39.49 16.09 -6.13
N GLU A 19 -40.13 15.11 -5.50
CA GLU A 19 -39.71 14.57 -4.22
C GLU A 19 -39.64 13.03 -4.22
N ILE A 20 -38.61 12.47 -3.64
CA ILE A 20 -38.47 11.04 -3.41
C ILE A 20 -38.13 10.78 -1.95
N PHE A 21 -38.77 9.76 -1.38
CA PHE A 21 -38.43 9.18 -0.09
C PHE A 21 -37.69 7.88 -0.30
N PHE A 22 -36.54 7.73 0.38
CA PHE A 22 -35.71 6.54 0.27
C PHE A 22 -36.07 5.51 1.34
N SER A 23 -35.84 4.23 1.06
CA SER A 23 -35.96 3.19 2.07
C SER A 23 -34.85 3.35 3.11
N THR A 24 -35.21 3.44 4.37
CA THR A 24 -34.32 3.45 5.53
C THR A 24 -34.34 2.14 6.31
N ASP A 25 -35.15 1.16 5.86
CA ASP A 25 -35.27 -0.15 6.46
C ASP A 25 -33.94 -0.92 6.36
N SER A 26 -33.61 -1.75 7.34
CA SER A 26 -32.36 -2.51 7.40
C SER A 26 -32.39 -3.81 6.61
N ILE A 27 -33.58 -4.33 6.30
CA ILE A 27 -33.79 -5.59 5.55
C ILE A 27 -34.16 -5.26 4.11
N LYS A 28 -35.16 -4.37 3.91
CA LYS A 28 -35.59 -3.84 2.62
C LYS A 28 -34.87 -2.53 2.31
N ASN A 29 -33.55 -2.59 2.24
CA ASN A 29 -32.65 -1.44 2.21
C ASN A 29 -32.43 -0.85 0.80
N VAL A 30 -33.20 -1.31 -0.20
CA VAL A 30 -33.07 -0.86 -1.59
C VAL A 30 -34.19 0.12 -1.94
N THR A 31 -33.83 1.26 -2.48
CA THR A 31 -34.71 2.14 -3.25
C THR A 31 -34.42 1.92 -4.72
N LEU A 32 -35.40 1.44 -5.47
CA LEU A 32 -35.27 1.22 -6.91
C LEU A 32 -35.95 2.35 -7.67
N ILE A 33 -35.27 2.92 -8.67
CA ILE A 33 -35.79 3.94 -9.56
C ILE A 33 -35.67 3.43 -10.99
N HIS A 34 -36.80 3.08 -11.58
CA HIS A 34 -36.90 2.76 -13.00
C HIS A 34 -36.73 4.04 -13.81
N ALA A 35 -35.85 4.02 -14.77
CA ALA A 35 -35.53 5.18 -15.56
C ALA A 35 -34.94 4.78 -16.92
N GLU A 36 -35.62 5.10 -17.99
CA GLU A 36 -35.14 4.84 -19.35
C GLU A 36 -34.02 5.82 -19.75
N ASN A 37 -33.40 5.54 -20.89
CA ASN A 37 -32.34 6.43 -21.39
C ASN A 37 -32.91 7.80 -21.75
N GLY A 38 -32.29 8.86 -21.24
CA GLY A 38 -32.75 10.24 -21.45
C GLY A 38 -33.70 10.78 -20.38
N THR A 39 -34.32 9.96 -19.52
CA THR A 39 -35.26 10.40 -18.48
C THR A 39 -34.61 11.19 -17.34
N GLY A 40 -33.31 11.14 -17.17
CA GLY A 40 -32.60 11.96 -16.16
C GLY A 40 -31.85 11.19 -15.08
N LYS A 41 -31.55 9.88 -15.26
CA LYS A 41 -30.70 9.08 -14.32
C LYS A 41 -29.46 9.84 -13.88
N THR A 42 -28.64 10.22 -14.85
CA THR A 42 -27.39 10.95 -14.59
C THR A 42 -27.64 12.33 -13.99
N ALA A 43 -28.74 13.01 -14.31
CA ALA A 43 -29.09 14.28 -13.69
C ALA A 43 -29.47 14.11 -12.22
N PHE A 44 -30.17 13.03 -11.87
CA PHE A 44 -30.53 12.69 -10.49
C PHE A 44 -29.30 12.43 -9.62
N LEU A 45 -28.37 11.56 -10.09
CA LEU A 45 -27.11 11.31 -9.41
C LEU A 45 -26.30 12.59 -9.21
N ASN A 46 -26.21 13.42 -10.26
CA ASN A 46 -25.49 14.68 -10.21
C ASN A 46 -26.18 15.75 -9.36
N ALA A 47 -27.49 15.67 -9.16
CA ALA A 47 -28.21 16.55 -8.24
C ALA A 47 -27.73 16.37 -6.80
N ILE A 48 -27.52 15.12 -6.37
CA ILE A 48 -26.97 14.81 -5.04
C ILE A 48 -25.52 15.33 -4.93
N LEU A 49 -24.67 15.04 -5.91
CA LEU A 49 -23.29 15.50 -5.94
C LEU A 49 -23.18 17.04 -5.95
N TRP A 50 -24.04 17.69 -6.71
CA TRP A 50 -24.09 19.16 -6.74
C TRP A 50 -24.59 19.72 -5.41
N CYS A 51 -25.62 19.12 -4.83
CA CYS A 51 -26.15 19.55 -3.54
C CYS A 51 -25.07 19.55 -2.46
N PHE A 52 -24.28 18.48 -2.36
CA PHE A 52 -23.27 18.34 -1.31
C PHE A 52 -21.98 19.11 -1.61
N TYR A 53 -21.45 19.03 -2.84
CA TYR A 53 -20.06 19.42 -3.12
C TYR A 53 -19.88 20.38 -4.29
N GLU A 54 -20.98 20.71 -5.01
CA GLU A 54 -20.89 21.48 -6.26
C GLU A 54 -19.94 20.82 -7.30
N ILE A 55 -20.01 19.50 -7.40
CA ILE A 55 -19.27 18.70 -8.38
C ILE A 55 -20.21 17.91 -9.27
N PHE A 56 -19.65 17.44 -10.40
CA PHE A 56 -20.38 16.62 -11.36
C PHE A 56 -19.53 15.45 -11.81
N THR A 57 -20.17 14.38 -12.25
CA THR A 57 -19.49 13.24 -12.90
C THR A 57 -18.89 13.67 -14.22
N SER A 58 -17.84 12.96 -14.68
CA SER A 58 -17.13 13.26 -15.93
C SER A 58 -18.03 13.23 -17.18
N ASN A 59 -19.11 12.43 -17.14
CA ASN A 59 -20.06 12.26 -18.24
C ASN A 59 -21.23 13.27 -18.22
N PHE A 60 -21.29 14.15 -17.20
CA PHE A 60 -22.35 15.14 -17.09
C PHE A 60 -22.13 16.28 -18.08
N LYS A 61 -22.99 16.30 -19.12
CA LYS A 61 -22.91 17.31 -20.18
C LYS A 61 -23.49 18.66 -19.72
N ASP A 62 -22.83 19.74 -20.10
CA ASP A 62 -23.25 21.13 -19.86
C ASP A 62 -23.58 21.44 -18.36
N PRO A 63 -22.59 21.39 -17.47
CA PRO A 63 -22.79 21.65 -16.02
C PRO A 63 -23.19 23.10 -15.72
N LYS A 64 -23.17 24.00 -16.70
CA LYS A 64 -23.62 25.42 -16.54
C LYS A 64 -25.10 25.59 -16.72
N SER A 65 -25.83 24.61 -17.30
CA SER A 65 -27.28 24.70 -17.59
C SER A 65 -28.06 23.80 -16.62
N LEU A 66 -28.17 24.22 -15.37
CA LEU A 66 -28.85 23.44 -14.32
C LEU A 66 -30.31 23.77 -14.18
N LEU A 67 -30.74 25.01 -14.52
CA LEU A 67 -32.13 25.42 -14.48
C LEU A 67 -32.93 24.69 -15.55
N ASN A 68 -34.08 24.14 -15.17
CA ASN A 68 -35.02 23.51 -16.08
C ASN A 68 -35.39 24.44 -17.25
N LYS A 69 -35.47 23.91 -18.46
CA LYS A 69 -35.71 24.70 -19.68
C LYS A 69 -37.10 25.33 -19.71
N VAL A 70 -38.15 24.61 -19.26
CA VAL A 70 -39.52 25.10 -19.21
C VAL A 70 -39.64 26.21 -18.16
N ALA A 71 -39.16 25.95 -16.94
CA ALA A 71 -39.14 26.97 -15.88
C ALA A 71 -38.40 28.25 -16.36
N LYS A 72 -37.29 28.08 -17.07
CA LYS A 72 -36.56 29.22 -17.67
C LYS A 72 -37.41 30.00 -18.69
N SER A 73 -38.18 29.34 -19.54
CA SER A 73 -39.05 29.98 -20.52
C SER A 73 -40.21 30.74 -19.86
N GLU A 74 -40.63 30.31 -18.67
CA GLU A 74 -41.64 30.99 -17.83
C GLU A 74 -41.05 32.13 -17.00
N GLY A 75 -39.76 32.43 -17.14
CA GLY A 75 -39.10 33.52 -16.41
C GLY A 75 -38.63 33.14 -15.01
N VAL A 76 -38.72 31.86 -14.61
CA VAL A 76 -38.20 31.40 -13.33
C VAL A 76 -36.69 31.43 -13.38
N LYS A 77 -36.03 31.99 -12.35
CA LYS A 77 -34.58 32.11 -12.25
C LYS A 77 -33.97 31.23 -11.14
N SER A 78 -34.80 30.51 -10.42
CA SER A 78 -34.37 29.75 -9.25
C SER A 78 -34.49 28.25 -9.48
N TYR A 79 -33.48 27.52 -9.01
CA TYR A 79 -33.45 26.06 -8.94
C TYR A 79 -32.75 25.62 -7.66
N GLY A 80 -32.96 24.39 -7.23
CA GLY A 80 -32.35 23.90 -6.02
C GLY A 80 -32.48 22.40 -5.84
N VAL A 81 -31.70 21.88 -4.93
CA VAL A 81 -31.73 20.49 -4.48
C VAL A 81 -31.62 20.49 -2.97
N SER A 82 -32.46 19.69 -2.31
CA SER A 82 -32.39 19.47 -0.88
C SER A 82 -32.33 17.98 -0.59
N VAL A 83 -31.41 17.55 0.29
CA VAL A 83 -31.25 16.14 0.69
C VAL A 83 -31.34 16.05 2.21
N GLU A 84 -32.30 15.28 2.68
CA GLU A 84 -32.44 14.94 4.10
C GLU A 84 -31.74 13.60 4.38
N PHE A 85 -30.92 13.58 5.42
CA PHE A 85 -30.24 12.35 5.83
C PHE A 85 -30.22 12.20 7.36
N GLU A 86 -30.15 10.95 7.79
CA GLU A 86 -29.93 10.57 9.18
C GLU A 86 -28.47 10.15 9.37
N ASP A 87 -27.80 10.71 10.38
CA ASP A 87 -26.45 10.34 10.73
C ASP A 87 -26.44 9.01 11.52
N ASP A 88 -25.25 8.51 11.83
CA ASP A 88 -25.09 7.28 12.60
C ASP A 88 -25.50 7.40 14.08
N GLY A 89 -25.73 8.60 14.54
CA GLY A 89 -26.25 8.91 15.88
C GLY A 89 -27.76 9.06 15.92
N GLY A 90 -28.46 8.85 14.79
CA GLY A 90 -29.91 9.03 14.67
C GLY A 90 -30.36 10.48 14.54
N ARG A 91 -29.45 11.43 14.33
CA ARG A 91 -29.77 12.85 14.13
C ARG A 91 -30.08 13.09 12.65
N ILE A 92 -31.08 13.92 12.41
CA ILE A 92 -31.57 14.24 11.06
C ILE A 92 -30.99 15.56 10.61
N TYR A 93 -30.49 15.65 9.42
CA TYR A 93 -29.95 16.85 8.80
C TYR A 93 -30.55 17.06 7.43
N LEU A 94 -30.86 18.34 7.13
CA LEU A 94 -31.30 18.80 5.82
C LEU A 94 -30.16 19.61 5.17
N VAL A 95 -29.60 19.09 4.10
CA VAL A 95 -28.64 19.80 3.24
C VAL A 95 -29.39 20.47 2.11
N GLN A 96 -29.19 21.74 1.93
CA GLN A 96 -29.88 22.52 0.91
C GLN A 96 -28.89 23.35 0.10
N ARG A 97 -28.93 23.18 -1.22
CA ARG A 97 -28.23 24.05 -2.16
C ARG A 97 -29.23 24.60 -3.17
N ALA A 98 -29.26 25.90 -3.29
CA ALA A 98 -30.17 26.59 -4.20
C ALA A 98 -29.48 27.75 -4.92
N PHE A 99 -29.94 28.08 -6.11
CA PHE A 99 -29.56 29.25 -6.87
C PHE A 99 -30.78 30.11 -7.12
N GLY A 100 -30.65 31.42 -6.95
CA GLY A 100 -31.71 32.37 -7.15
C GLY A 100 -31.19 33.78 -7.46
N GLU A 101 -32.03 34.82 -7.36
CA GLU A 101 -31.65 36.21 -7.67
C GLU A 101 -30.50 36.74 -6.79
N GLY A 102 -30.34 36.23 -5.58
CA GLY A 102 -29.24 36.56 -4.67
C GLY A 102 -27.96 35.73 -4.87
N GLY A 103 -27.90 34.89 -5.93
CA GLY A 103 -26.78 33.96 -6.18
C GLY A 103 -27.02 32.57 -5.57
N GLN A 104 -25.92 31.83 -5.37
CA GLN A 104 -25.98 30.48 -4.82
C GLN A 104 -25.94 30.49 -3.29
N VAL A 105 -26.80 29.69 -2.70
CA VAL A 105 -26.89 29.51 -1.24
C VAL A 105 -26.66 28.04 -0.92
N PHE A 106 -25.82 27.79 0.09
CA PHE A 106 -25.55 26.45 0.64
C PHE A 106 -25.74 26.48 2.15
N ARG A 107 -26.73 25.73 2.65
CA ARG A 107 -27.05 25.66 4.07
C ARG A 107 -27.27 24.21 4.52
N ILE A 108 -27.03 23.96 5.78
CA ILE A 108 -27.34 22.69 6.44
C ILE A 108 -28.09 23.00 7.72
N PHE A 109 -29.14 22.24 7.97
CA PHE A 109 -29.97 22.37 9.16
C PHE A 109 -30.00 21.03 9.90
N GLU A 110 -29.85 21.05 11.19
CA GLU A 110 -30.22 19.93 12.06
C GLU A 110 -31.75 20.03 12.32
N VAL A 111 -32.41 18.88 12.14
CA VAL A 111 -33.89 18.81 12.27
C VAL A 111 -34.23 18.13 13.60
N ILE A 112 -34.82 18.86 14.52
CA ILE A 112 -35.25 18.36 15.84
C ILE A 112 -36.71 18.75 16.04
N ASP A 113 -37.61 17.78 16.18
CA ASP A 113 -39.04 17.99 16.40
C ASP A 113 -39.64 19.07 15.47
N ASP A 114 -39.41 18.91 14.15
CA ASP A 114 -39.82 19.84 13.08
C ASP A 114 -39.19 21.24 13.16
N SER A 115 -38.25 21.47 14.05
CA SER A 115 -37.48 22.71 14.14
C SER A 115 -36.17 22.60 13.36
N TYR A 116 -35.79 23.66 12.67
CA TYR A 116 -34.58 23.72 11.83
C TYR A 116 -33.52 24.61 12.49
N THR A 117 -32.43 24.04 12.92
CA THR A 117 -31.29 24.78 13.47
C THR A 117 -30.14 24.78 12.45
N GLU A 118 -29.74 25.97 11.99
CA GLU A 118 -28.67 26.07 10.99
C GLU A 118 -27.32 25.65 11.57
N VAL A 119 -26.60 24.80 10.84
CA VAL A 119 -25.29 24.30 11.22
C VAL A 119 -24.20 25.27 10.74
N ASP A 120 -23.37 25.72 11.68
CA ASP A 120 -22.21 26.55 11.34
C ASP A 120 -21.21 25.83 10.43
N LYS A 121 -20.58 26.59 9.51
CA LYS A 121 -19.55 26.08 8.58
C LYS A 121 -20.01 24.85 7.78
N ALA A 122 -21.15 24.96 7.09
CA ALA A 122 -21.79 23.89 6.34
C ALA A 122 -20.82 23.05 5.46
N ASN A 123 -19.84 23.69 4.76
CA ASN A 123 -18.84 22.97 3.96
C ASN A 123 -17.92 22.07 4.79
N SER A 124 -17.51 22.52 5.97
CA SER A 124 -16.69 21.73 6.88
C SER A 124 -17.49 20.58 7.48
N PHE A 125 -18.75 20.84 7.83
CA PHE A 125 -19.63 19.82 8.36
C PHE A 125 -19.89 18.69 7.36
N ILE A 126 -20.30 18.99 6.11
CA ILE A 126 -20.57 17.95 5.13
C ILE A 126 -19.31 17.13 4.78
N ASN A 127 -18.13 17.78 4.74
CA ASN A 127 -16.87 17.07 4.54
C ASN A 127 -16.46 16.19 5.74
N SER A 128 -16.94 16.48 6.95
CA SER A 128 -16.75 15.60 8.10
C SER A 128 -17.70 14.40 8.08
N VAL A 129 -18.87 14.52 7.46
CA VAL A 129 -19.85 13.45 7.29
C VAL A 129 -19.45 12.55 6.13
N ILE A 130 -19.28 13.11 4.94
CA ILE A 130 -18.75 12.42 3.76
C ILE A 130 -17.67 13.31 3.14
N PRO A 131 -16.38 12.95 3.19
CA PRO A 131 -15.35 13.70 2.50
C PRO A 131 -15.61 13.77 0.99
N LYS A 132 -15.39 14.95 0.39
CA LYS A 132 -15.64 15.21 -1.04
C LYS A 132 -14.96 14.19 -1.96
N ASP A 133 -13.71 13.81 -1.64
CA ASP A 133 -12.91 12.87 -2.43
C ASP A 133 -13.48 11.44 -2.38
N MET A 134 -14.27 11.13 -1.35
CA MET A 134 -14.95 9.84 -1.21
C MET A 134 -16.27 9.75 -2.00
N ALA A 135 -16.86 10.87 -2.37
CA ALA A 135 -18.16 10.91 -3.03
C ALA A 135 -18.23 10.00 -4.27
N LYS A 136 -17.18 9.96 -5.08
CA LYS A 136 -17.09 9.11 -6.28
C LYS A 136 -17.19 7.60 -6.04
N TYR A 137 -16.96 7.12 -4.79
CA TYR A 137 -17.07 5.70 -4.43
C TYR A 137 -18.48 5.33 -3.96
N PHE A 138 -19.22 6.31 -3.43
CA PHE A 138 -20.59 6.10 -2.98
C PHE A 138 -21.61 6.45 -4.06
N PHE A 139 -21.28 7.38 -4.95
CA PHE A 139 -22.10 7.82 -6.07
C PHE A 139 -21.54 7.27 -7.38
N PHE A 140 -21.89 6.02 -7.66
CA PHE A 140 -21.28 5.21 -8.68
C PHE A 140 -22.05 5.31 -10.01
N GLN A 141 -21.33 5.52 -11.10
CA GLN A 141 -21.89 5.52 -12.45
C GLN A 141 -21.34 4.30 -13.22
N GLY A 142 -22.19 3.34 -13.58
CA GLY A 142 -21.77 2.10 -14.24
C GLY A 142 -21.15 2.31 -15.63
N GLU A 143 -21.72 3.25 -16.39
CA GLU A 143 -21.16 3.63 -17.70
C GLU A 143 -19.98 4.59 -17.50
N GLY A 144 -18.75 4.10 -17.67
CA GLY A 144 -17.57 4.96 -17.68
C GLY A 144 -16.54 4.73 -16.56
N ILE A 145 -16.73 3.77 -15.70
CA ILE A 145 -15.65 3.25 -14.84
C ILE A 145 -14.87 2.15 -15.57
N GLY A 146 -14.61 2.35 -16.85
CA GLY A 146 -13.54 1.63 -17.48
C GLY A 146 -12.23 2.06 -16.82
N LYS A 147 -11.62 1.14 -16.04
CA LYS A 147 -10.24 1.20 -15.57
C LYS A 147 -10.00 1.91 -14.23
N MET A 148 -10.46 1.29 -13.13
CA MET A 148 -9.71 1.33 -11.87
C MET A 148 -8.35 0.61 -12.03
N SER A 149 -8.22 -0.24 -13.06
CA SER A 149 -7.01 -0.89 -13.54
C SER A 149 -6.38 -0.03 -14.65
N GLY A 150 -5.21 0.51 -14.41
CA GLY A 150 -4.43 1.27 -15.39
C GLY A 150 -3.90 2.61 -14.89
N SER A 151 -2.87 3.11 -15.52
CA SER A 151 -1.94 4.19 -15.12
C SER A 151 -2.52 5.55 -14.66
N ARG A 152 -3.83 5.73 -14.61
CA ARG A 152 -4.51 6.90 -14.02
C ARG A 152 -5.27 6.58 -12.73
N GLY A 153 -5.43 5.28 -12.38
CA GLY A 153 -6.17 4.83 -11.19
C GLY A 153 -5.34 4.76 -9.91
N ASP A 154 -4.03 4.60 -10.03
CA ASP A 154 -3.13 4.20 -8.96
C ASP A 154 -3.12 5.14 -7.74
N SER A 155 -3.14 6.44 -7.93
CA SER A 155 -3.21 7.39 -6.82
C SER A 155 -4.62 7.50 -6.21
N VAL A 156 -5.64 7.19 -7.00
CA VAL A 156 -7.04 7.35 -6.64
C VAL A 156 -7.50 6.26 -5.68
N VAL A 157 -7.15 5.00 -5.96
CA VAL A 157 -7.52 3.84 -5.11
C VAL A 157 -6.80 3.92 -3.76
N LYS A 158 -5.51 4.21 -3.76
CA LYS A 158 -4.73 4.38 -2.52
C LYS A 158 -5.31 5.50 -1.64
N THR A 159 -5.62 6.63 -2.24
CA THR A 159 -6.24 7.76 -1.53
C THR A 159 -7.58 7.37 -0.93
N ALA A 160 -8.45 6.68 -1.70
CA ALA A 160 -9.74 6.20 -1.21
C ALA A 160 -9.63 5.30 0.01
N VAL A 161 -8.74 4.30 -0.07
CA VAL A 161 -8.51 3.39 1.04
C VAL A 161 -8.06 4.17 2.29
N ARG A 162 -7.11 5.11 2.14
CA ARG A 162 -6.59 5.91 3.25
C ARG A 162 -7.64 6.81 3.88
N GLU A 163 -8.49 7.43 3.07
CA GLU A 163 -9.58 8.30 3.53
C GLU A 163 -10.69 7.50 4.21
N ILE A 164 -11.20 6.45 3.55
CA ILE A 164 -12.26 5.60 4.11
C ILE A 164 -11.80 4.91 5.39
N MET A 165 -10.53 4.54 5.49
CA MET A 165 -9.98 3.88 6.67
C MET A 165 -9.56 4.86 7.78
N GLY A 166 -9.71 6.16 7.58
CA GLY A 166 -9.38 7.19 8.58
C GLY A 166 -7.88 7.44 8.76
N PHE A 167 -7.02 7.00 7.83
CA PHE A 167 -5.58 7.17 7.93
C PHE A 167 -5.15 8.63 7.79
N THR A 168 -5.90 9.44 7.06
CA THR A 168 -5.65 10.87 6.88
C THR A 168 -5.63 11.62 8.22
N ILE A 169 -6.52 11.28 9.15
CA ILE A 169 -6.54 11.88 10.49
C ILE A 169 -5.27 11.54 11.27
N ALA A 170 -4.83 10.29 11.21
CA ALA A 170 -3.58 9.86 11.86
C ALA A 170 -2.34 10.54 11.25
N GLU A 171 -2.33 10.78 9.94
CA GLU A 171 -1.25 11.50 9.26
C GLU A 171 -1.20 12.97 9.68
N LEU A 172 -2.35 13.61 9.81
CA LEU A 172 -2.44 14.98 10.33
C LEU A 172 -1.93 15.04 11.77
N ALA A 173 -2.37 14.13 12.65
CA ALA A 173 -1.89 14.03 14.02
C ALA A 173 -0.37 13.79 14.07
N LEU A 174 0.16 12.93 13.20
CA LEU A 174 1.59 12.67 13.07
C LEU A 174 2.37 13.94 12.65
N LYS A 175 1.83 14.70 11.71
CA LYS A 175 2.40 15.99 11.29
C LYS A 175 2.43 16.99 12.44
N ASP A 176 1.35 17.07 13.22
CA ASP A 176 1.27 17.98 14.37
C ASP A 176 2.26 17.58 15.47
N VAL A 177 2.36 16.29 15.78
CA VAL A 177 3.38 15.78 16.75
C VAL A 177 4.80 16.12 16.29
N ARG A 178 5.10 16.00 14.99
CA ARG A 178 6.40 16.39 14.44
C ARG A 178 6.67 17.88 14.57
N ASN A 179 5.67 18.72 14.35
CA ASN A 179 5.80 20.17 14.51
C ASN A 179 6.07 20.52 15.98
N ILE A 180 5.29 19.96 16.90
CA ILE A 180 5.47 20.15 18.35
C ILE A 180 6.86 19.67 18.79
N LYS A 181 7.32 18.52 18.30
CA LYS A 181 8.69 18.03 18.56
C LYS A 181 9.76 19.04 18.14
N LYS A 182 9.63 19.63 16.93
CA LYS A 182 10.54 20.66 16.44
C LYS A 182 10.53 21.91 17.32
N GLU A 183 9.37 22.33 17.81
CA GLU A 183 9.26 23.45 18.73
C GLU A 183 9.98 23.18 20.06
N TYR A 184 9.83 21.98 20.62
CA TYR A 184 10.56 21.59 21.84
C TYR A 184 12.07 21.52 21.61
N GLN A 185 12.52 20.98 20.48
CA GLN A 185 13.93 20.96 20.11
C GLN A 185 14.51 22.37 19.95
N LYS A 186 13.76 23.29 19.37
CA LYS A 186 14.14 24.70 19.28
C LYS A 186 14.22 25.37 20.65
N SER A 187 13.23 25.11 21.51
CA SER A 187 13.21 25.63 22.87
C SER A 187 14.38 25.09 23.72
N PHE A 188 14.73 23.81 23.53
CA PHE A 188 15.94 23.23 24.13
C PHE A 188 17.20 23.95 23.69
N SER A 189 17.35 24.18 22.39
CA SER A 189 18.52 24.91 21.85
C SER A 189 18.60 26.35 22.35
N ASN A 190 17.46 27.04 22.51
CA ASN A 190 17.42 28.41 23.02
C ASN A 190 17.75 28.51 24.51
N ALA A 191 17.47 27.46 25.29
CA ALA A 191 17.79 27.39 26.73
C ALA A 191 19.29 27.11 27.00
N ASP A 192 20.06 26.71 26.00
CA ASP A 192 21.50 26.45 26.11
C ASP A 192 22.33 27.75 26.07
N LYS A 193 22.82 28.15 27.20
CA LYS A 193 23.73 29.35 27.33
C LYS A 193 25.15 29.05 26.88
N SER A 194 25.58 27.80 26.80
CA SER A 194 26.92 27.37 26.43
C SER A 194 27.15 27.31 24.91
N GLY A 195 26.09 27.13 24.14
CA GLY A 195 26.12 26.94 22.69
C GLY A 195 26.64 25.55 22.25
N VAL A 196 27.13 24.72 23.15
CA VAL A 196 27.69 23.39 22.82
C VAL A 196 26.56 22.39 22.59
N LEU A 197 25.60 22.35 23.49
CA LEU A 197 24.44 21.44 23.41
C LEU A 197 23.52 21.82 22.25
N SER A 198 23.28 23.11 22.04
CA SER A 198 22.48 23.60 20.92
C SER A 198 23.11 23.26 19.57
N LYS A 199 24.45 23.24 19.45
CA LYS A 199 25.13 22.81 18.23
C LYS A 199 24.86 21.34 17.91
N VAL A 200 24.98 20.46 18.89
CA VAL A 200 24.68 19.02 18.72
C VAL A 200 23.19 18.80 18.43
N GLN A 201 22.30 19.50 19.16
CA GLN A 201 20.87 19.43 18.91
C GLN A 201 20.48 19.88 17.50
N ASN A 202 21.07 20.95 16.99
CA ASN A 202 20.84 21.43 15.63
C ASN A 202 21.34 20.42 14.58
N GLN A 203 22.44 19.70 14.83
CA GLN A 203 22.90 18.61 13.98
C GLN A 203 21.88 17.46 13.99
N ILE A 204 21.33 17.09 15.15
CA ILE A 204 20.27 16.08 15.26
C ILE A 204 19.04 16.48 14.43
N VAL A 205 18.57 17.72 14.57
CA VAL A 205 17.42 18.25 13.80
C VAL A 205 17.70 18.20 12.29
N SER A 206 18.89 18.64 11.87
CA SER A 206 19.27 18.64 10.45
C SER A 206 19.33 17.23 9.84
N LEU A 207 19.85 16.25 10.61
CA LEU A 207 19.86 14.85 10.22
C LEU A 207 18.44 14.27 10.13
N GLN A 208 17.57 14.57 11.09
CA GLN A 208 16.17 14.13 11.07
C GLN A 208 15.41 14.69 9.87
N ASP A 209 15.60 15.99 9.57
CA ASP A 209 15.01 16.63 8.38
C ASP A 209 15.55 16.04 7.07
N SER A 210 16.84 15.69 7.02
CA SER A 210 17.45 15.03 5.86
C SER A 210 16.89 13.64 5.65
N ILE A 211 16.82 12.81 6.71
CA ILE A 211 16.23 11.48 6.67
C ILE A 211 14.77 11.54 6.21
N GLU A 212 13.99 12.49 6.71
CA GLU A 212 12.59 12.65 6.30
C GLU A 212 12.47 13.01 4.82
N ARG A 213 13.29 13.92 4.31
CA ARG A 213 13.33 14.26 2.87
C ARG A 213 13.71 13.06 2.02
N ASN A 214 14.76 12.33 2.41
CA ASN A 214 15.24 11.16 1.69
C ASN A 214 14.21 10.02 1.70
N ARG A 215 13.46 9.83 2.80
CA ARG A 215 12.35 8.87 2.86
C ARG A 215 11.20 9.24 1.93
N LYS A 216 10.80 10.52 1.87
CA LYS A 216 9.78 11.00 0.92
C LYS A 216 10.23 10.80 -0.53
N GLN A 217 11.50 11.11 -0.82
CA GLN A 217 12.07 10.86 -2.14
C GLN A 217 12.05 9.37 -2.47
N LEU A 218 12.45 8.51 -1.54
CA LEU A 218 12.42 7.05 -1.71
C LEU A 218 11.01 6.55 -2.04
N THR A 219 9.98 7.01 -1.32
CA THR A 219 8.58 6.66 -1.60
C THR A 219 8.15 7.08 -3.00
N SER A 220 8.54 8.29 -3.44
CA SER A 220 8.25 8.76 -4.81
C SER A 220 8.95 7.92 -5.88
N VAL A 221 10.21 7.56 -5.64
CA VAL A 221 11.00 6.72 -6.55
C VAL A 221 10.43 5.30 -6.61
N GLU A 222 10.03 4.72 -5.48
CA GLU A 222 9.38 3.41 -5.43
C GLU A 222 8.04 3.38 -6.18
N ALA A 223 7.25 4.45 -6.10
CA ALA A 223 6.04 4.60 -6.90
C ALA A 223 6.35 4.68 -8.40
N SER A 224 7.41 5.40 -8.80
CA SER A 224 7.85 5.45 -10.20
C SER A 224 8.33 4.09 -10.71
N ILE A 225 9.05 3.33 -9.88
CA ILE A 225 9.48 1.96 -10.20
C ILE A 225 8.27 1.08 -10.48
N ALA A 226 7.28 1.05 -9.57
CA ALA A 226 6.07 0.27 -9.72
C ALA A 226 5.29 0.64 -11.00
N LEU A 227 5.22 1.94 -11.32
CA LEU A 227 4.59 2.42 -12.55
C LEU A 227 5.32 1.94 -13.81
N TYR A 228 6.66 2.00 -13.83
CA TYR A 228 7.43 1.54 -14.98
C TYR A 228 7.37 0.03 -15.14
N GLU A 229 7.37 -0.73 -14.04
CA GLU A 229 7.19 -2.19 -14.06
C GLU A 229 5.82 -2.56 -14.63
N SER A 230 4.75 -1.92 -14.19
CA SER A 230 3.39 -2.10 -14.71
C SER A 230 3.30 -1.84 -16.21
N LYS A 231 3.84 -0.70 -16.68
CA LYS A 231 3.82 -0.38 -18.11
C LYS A 231 4.66 -1.33 -18.97
N LEU A 232 5.78 -1.81 -18.43
CA LEU A 232 6.59 -2.81 -19.13
C LEU A 232 5.83 -4.13 -19.29
N GLU A 233 5.08 -4.53 -18.26
CA GLU A 233 4.26 -5.72 -18.28
C GLU A 233 3.15 -5.61 -19.36
N GLU A 234 2.44 -4.47 -19.43
CA GLU A 234 1.45 -4.19 -20.47
C GLU A 234 2.06 -4.28 -21.91
N ILE A 235 3.26 -3.74 -22.09
CA ILE A 235 3.98 -3.81 -23.37
C ILE A 235 4.39 -5.24 -23.70
N GLU A 236 4.89 -5.99 -22.71
CA GLU A 236 5.31 -7.38 -22.92
C GLU A 236 4.12 -8.27 -23.29
N GLU A 237 2.97 -8.04 -22.67
CA GLU A 237 1.72 -8.71 -23.01
C GLU A 237 1.24 -8.35 -24.43
N SER A 238 1.28 -7.08 -24.81
CA SER A 238 0.95 -6.62 -26.14
C SER A 238 1.85 -7.26 -27.22
N LEU A 239 3.14 -7.40 -26.95
CA LEU A 239 4.09 -8.07 -27.85
C LEU A 239 3.85 -9.59 -27.92
N ALA A 240 3.47 -10.23 -26.80
CA ALA A 240 3.13 -11.65 -26.76
C ALA A 240 1.85 -11.98 -27.54
N ASN A 241 0.88 -11.06 -27.57
CA ASN A 241 -0.40 -11.23 -28.25
C ASN A 241 -0.40 -10.73 -29.70
N SER A 242 0.76 -10.28 -30.24
CA SER A 242 0.85 -9.79 -31.62
C SER A 242 0.50 -10.90 -32.64
N ASP A 243 -0.12 -10.54 -33.75
CA ASP A 243 -0.57 -11.51 -34.79
C ASP A 243 0.59 -12.16 -35.59
N SER A 244 1.81 -11.65 -35.50
CA SER A 244 2.98 -12.20 -36.19
C SER A 244 3.59 -13.36 -35.42
N THR A 245 3.50 -14.58 -35.94
CA THR A 245 4.10 -15.81 -35.39
C THR A 245 5.62 -15.70 -35.18
N ALA A 246 6.32 -14.99 -36.11
CA ALA A 246 7.74 -14.74 -35.99
C ALA A 246 8.11 -13.88 -34.79
N ILE A 247 7.33 -12.83 -34.51
CA ILE A 247 7.54 -11.93 -33.38
C ILE A 247 7.24 -12.64 -32.05
N LYS A 248 6.15 -13.41 -31.98
CA LYS A 248 5.85 -14.27 -30.82
C LYS A 248 6.99 -15.22 -30.48
N HIS A 249 7.56 -15.86 -31.50
CA HIS A 249 8.67 -16.80 -31.31
C HIS A 249 9.92 -16.08 -30.77
N ILE A 250 10.33 -14.96 -31.40
CA ILE A 250 11.52 -14.20 -30.98
C ILE A 250 11.29 -13.60 -29.58
N HIS A 251 10.09 -13.10 -29.27
CA HIS A 251 9.73 -12.59 -27.96
C HIS A 251 9.80 -13.70 -26.90
N GLY A 252 9.28 -14.90 -27.18
CA GLY A 252 9.38 -16.06 -26.29
C GLY A 252 10.83 -16.47 -25.98
N LEU A 253 11.72 -16.45 -26.99
CA LEU A 253 13.15 -16.68 -26.78
C LEU A 253 13.79 -15.60 -25.91
N ARG A 254 13.43 -14.34 -26.14
CA ARG A 254 13.91 -13.20 -25.36
C ARG A 254 13.54 -13.30 -23.87
N VAL A 255 12.27 -13.59 -23.57
CA VAL A 255 11.78 -13.78 -22.19
C VAL A 255 12.54 -14.90 -21.50
N LYS A 256 12.83 -16.01 -22.21
CA LYS A 256 13.63 -17.12 -21.67
C LYS A 256 15.05 -16.68 -21.33
N ILE A 257 15.73 -15.94 -22.22
CA ILE A 257 17.09 -15.44 -21.99
C ILE A 257 17.12 -14.41 -20.84
N GLU A 258 16.12 -13.53 -20.76
CA GLU A 258 15.99 -12.56 -19.67
C GLU A 258 15.81 -13.24 -18.30
N SER A 259 15.01 -14.31 -18.24
CA SER A 259 14.85 -15.16 -17.06
C SER A 259 16.18 -15.82 -16.63
N GLN A 260 16.94 -16.36 -17.59
CA GLN A 260 18.25 -16.93 -17.34
C GLN A 260 19.25 -15.86 -16.85
N LEU A 261 19.25 -14.68 -17.48
CA LEU A 261 20.10 -13.55 -17.08
C LEU A 261 19.79 -13.08 -15.65
N SER A 262 18.51 -13.04 -15.27
CA SER A 262 18.09 -12.71 -13.91
C SER A 262 18.62 -13.73 -12.88
N ARG A 263 18.54 -15.04 -13.20
CA ARG A 263 19.06 -16.13 -12.37
C ARG A 263 20.57 -16.02 -12.18
N GLU A 264 21.33 -15.79 -13.27
CA GLU A 264 22.78 -15.66 -13.19
C GLU A 264 23.21 -14.41 -12.40
N LYS A 265 22.50 -13.29 -12.51
CA LYS A 265 22.73 -12.10 -11.68
C LYS A 265 22.50 -12.38 -10.19
N GLN A 266 21.48 -13.17 -9.86
CA GLN A 266 21.21 -13.58 -8.49
C GLN A 266 22.30 -14.48 -7.94
N LEU A 267 22.79 -15.45 -8.74
CA LEU A 267 23.91 -16.31 -8.39
C LEU A 267 25.19 -15.49 -8.16
N LEU A 268 25.49 -14.54 -9.06
CA LEU A 268 26.62 -13.61 -8.90
C LEU A 268 26.53 -12.82 -7.59
N THR A 269 25.34 -12.27 -7.29
CA THR A 269 25.10 -11.50 -6.05
C THR A 269 25.31 -12.37 -4.81
N ASN A 270 24.82 -13.60 -4.82
CA ASN A 270 24.98 -14.55 -3.72
C ASN A 270 26.46 -14.92 -3.52
N SER A 271 27.18 -15.23 -4.62
CA SER A 271 28.59 -15.53 -4.57
C SER A 271 29.44 -14.35 -4.09
N GLN A 272 29.06 -13.12 -4.43
CA GLN A 272 29.70 -11.90 -3.90
C GLN A 272 29.47 -11.73 -2.39
N LYS A 273 28.25 -12.01 -1.90
CA LYS A 273 27.95 -12.01 -0.45
C LYS A 273 28.77 -13.07 0.27
N GLU A 274 28.80 -14.30 -0.29
CA GLU A 274 29.59 -15.40 0.25
C GLU A 274 31.08 -15.06 0.30
N LYS A 275 31.64 -14.44 -0.75
CA LYS A 275 33.04 -13.97 -0.76
C LYS A 275 33.32 -13.03 0.41
N ARG A 276 32.42 -12.09 0.73
CA ARG A 276 32.59 -11.21 1.89
C ARG A 276 32.64 -11.99 3.20
N VAL A 277 31.71 -12.93 3.38
CA VAL A 277 31.68 -13.81 4.57
C VAL A 277 32.96 -14.62 4.67
N LEU A 278 33.38 -15.25 3.57
CA LEU A 278 34.65 -16.02 3.53
C LEU A 278 35.87 -15.16 3.89
N VAL A 279 35.93 -13.91 3.41
CA VAL A 279 37.03 -12.99 3.78
C VAL A 279 36.98 -12.69 5.27
N THR A 280 35.80 -12.44 5.85
CA THR A 280 35.66 -12.15 7.28
C THR A 280 36.05 -13.37 8.15
N ASP A 281 35.55 -14.54 7.80
CA ASP A 281 35.71 -15.75 8.62
C ASP A 281 37.11 -16.34 8.54
N PHE A 282 37.75 -16.26 7.37
CA PHE A 282 39.04 -16.89 7.10
C PHE A 282 40.23 -15.92 7.00
N ALA A 283 40.03 -14.60 7.22
CA ALA A 283 41.14 -13.64 7.13
C ALA A 283 42.31 -14.02 8.06
N THR A 284 42.03 -14.32 9.33
CA THR A 284 43.01 -14.73 10.32
C THR A 284 43.69 -16.05 9.95
N THR A 285 42.95 -17.00 9.40
CA THR A 285 43.44 -18.29 8.96
C THR A 285 44.39 -18.17 7.76
N VAL A 286 44.00 -17.38 6.74
CA VAL A 286 44.80 -17.23 5.51
C VAL A 286 46.06 -16.41 5.79
N PHE A 287 45.97 -15.30 6.49
CA PHE A 287 47.13 -14.45 6.81
C PHE A 287 48.01 -15.05 7.93
N GLY A 288 47.41 -15.77 8.87
CA GLY A 288 48.09 -16.41 10.00
C GLY A 288 48.76 -17.75 9.67
N TYR A 289 48.46 -18.36 8.51
CA TYR A 289 48.93 -19.73 8.17
C TYR A 289 50.44 -19.87 8.30
N LYS A 290 51.20 -19.02 7.59
CA LYS A 290 52.68 -19.11 7.60
C LYS A 290 53.29 -18.83 8.97
N LEU A 291 52.69 -17.88 9.69
CA LEU A 291 53.11 -17.57 11.04
C LEU A 291 52.77 -18.71 12.01
N SER A 292 51.64 -19.39 11.82
CA SER A 292 51.25 -20.58 12.60
C SER A 292 52.19 -21.74 12.40
N GLU A 293 52.63 -21.97 11.14
CA GLU A 293 53.59 -23.00 10.81
C GLU A 293 54.94 -22.75 11.50
N LEU A 294 55.48 -21.53 11.36
CA LEU A 294 56.73 -21.14 12.01
C LEU A 294 56.63 -21.20 13.55
N ALA A 295 55.52 -20.84 14.12
CA ALA A 295 55.27 -20.85 15.57
C ALA A 295 55.17 -22.31 16.08
N LEU A 296 54.51 -23.20 15.35
CA LEU A 296 54.46 -24.63 15.70
C LEU A 296 55.83 -25.26 15.63
N ASP A 297 56.61 -25.01 14.56
CA ASP A 297 57.98 -25.50 14.39
C ASP A 297 58.87 -25.00 15.55
N PHE A 298 58.75 -23.75 15.95
CA PHE A 298 59.45 -23.19 17.09
C PHE A 298 59.07 -23.87 18.41
N ILE A 299 57.79 -24.13 18.66
CA ILE A 299 57.33 -24.83 19.87
C ILE A 299 57.86 -26.25 19.88
N ASP A 300 57.76 -26.98 18.76
CA ASP A 300 58.23 -28.37 18.66
C ASP A 300 59.76 -28.49 18.82
N GLU A 301 60.52 -27.57 18.23
CA GLU A 301 61.99 -27.52 18.42
C GLU A 301 62.40 -27.19 19.85
N SER A 302 61.63 -26.26 20.50
CA SER A 302 61.89 -25.85 21.87
C SER A 302 61.53 -26.97 22.88
N GLU A 303 60.44 -27.73 22.61
CA GLU A 303 60.11 -28.94 23.38
C GLU A 303 61.17 -30.00 23.23
N PHE A 304 61.66 -30.29 21.98
CA PHE A 304 62.71 -31.25 21.72
C PHE A 304 64.04 -30.90 22.44
N LYS A 305 64.35 -29.61 22.49
CA LYS A 305 65.55 -29.12 23.24
C LYS A 305 65.31 -29.03 24.76
N GLY A 306 64.06 -29.31 25.23
CA GLY A 306 63.73 -29.26 26.63
C GLY A 306 63.74 -27.81 27.24
N THR A 307 63.61 -26.80 26.39
CA THR A 307 63.61 -25.40 26.78
C THR A 307 62.23 -24.84 27.05
N VAL A 308 61.23 -25.46 26.45
CA VAL A 308 59.82 -25.03 26.61
C VAL A 308 58.91 -26.27 26.39
N PRO A 309 58.05 -26.65 27.38
CA PRO A 309 58.17 -26.28 28.79
C PRO A 309 59.48 -26.82 29.39
N ALA A 310 59.88 -26.28 30.55
CA ALA A 310 61.05 -26.78 31.23
C ALA A 310 60.93 -28.29 31.56
N PRO A 311 62.01 -28.99 31.66
CA PRO A 311 62.03 -30.47 31.78
C PRO A 311 61.35 -31.00 33.04
N TYR A 312 61.06 -30.16 34.00
CA TYR A 312 60.42 -30.51 35.24
C TYR A 312 59.17 -29.69 35.51
N ASN A 313 58.16 -30.37 36.07
CA ASN A 313 56.95 -29.71 36.51
C ASN A 313 57.21 -29.12 37.94
N GLU A 314 56.88 -27.81 38.14
CA GLU A 314 57.03 -27.10 39.39
C GLU A 314 56.31 -27.82 40.55
N GLN A 315 55.10 -28.34 40.28
CA GLN A 315 54.32 -29.07 41.27
C GLN A 315 55.05 -30.34 41.74
N LEU A 316 55.60 -31.13 40.82
CA LEU A 316 56.33 -32.33 41.10
C LEU A 316 57.57 -32.03 41.96
N VAL A 317 58.34 -31.01 41.61
CA VAL A 317 59.54 -30.60 42.37
C VAL A 317 59.19 -30.11 43.77
N THR A 318 58.08 -29.35 43.86
CA THR A 318 57.57 -28.85 45.14
C THR A 318 57.06 -29.99 46.03
N ASP A 319 56.40 -30.99 45.47
CA ASP A 319 55.90 -32.15 46.21
C ASP A 319 57.06 -33.01 46.75
N ILE A 320 58.12 -33.23 45.97
CA ILE A 320 59.33 -33.91 46.39
C ILE A 320 60.01 -33.18 47.57
N LEU A 321 60.06 -31.83 47.52
CA LEU A 321 60.63 -31.04 48.61
C LEU A 321 59.75 -31.08 49.88
N LYS A 322 58.43 -31.14 49.74
CA LYS A 322 57.48 -31.26 50.85
C LYS A 322 57.50 -32.63 51.50
N GLU A 323 57.48 -33.66 50.70
CA GLU A 323 57.52 -35.05 51.21
C GLU A 323 58.89 -35.48 51.73
N SER A 324 59.93 -34.68 51.44
CA SER A 324 61.30 -34.92 51.84
C SER A 324 61.86 -36.28 51.37
N ILE A 325 61.22 -36.87 50.32
CA ILE A 325 61.59 -38.13 49.69
C ILE A 325 61.57 -37.94 48.16
N CYS A 326 62.67 -38.32 47.50
CA CYS A 326 62.73 -38.32 46.04
C CYS A 326 62.01 -39.53 45.47
N ILE A 327 61.54 -39.43 44.20
CA ILE A 327 60.91 -40.53 43.45
C ILE A 327 61.78 -41.84 43.47
N CYS A 328 63.10 -41.72 43.57
CA CYS A 328 64.01 -42.87 43.70
C CYS A 328 64.07 -43.41 45.12
N GLY A 329 63.37 -42.88 46.09
CA GLY A 329 63.37 -43.30 47.51
C GLY A 329 64.47 -42.70 48.36
N CYS A 330 65.29 -41.78 47.86
CA CYS A 330 66.31 -41.09 48.62
C CYS A 330 65.74 -39.97 49.49
N ASP A 331 66.30 -39.79 50.70
CA ASP A 331 65.96 -38.70 51.60
C ASP A 331 66.38 -37.35 51.00
N VAL A 332 65.40 -36.38 50.96
CA VAL A 332 65.60 -35.01 50.50
C VAL A 332 65.38 -34.09 51.70
N LYS A 333 66.27 -34.06 52.68
CA LYS A 333 66.15 -33.23 53.89
C LYS A 333 66.96 -31.93 53.78
N PRO A 334 66.47 -30.80 54.35
CA PRO A 334 67.19 -29.54 54.35
C PRO A 334 68.66 -29.76 54.85
N GLY A 335 69.62 -29.22 54.08
CA GLY A 335 71.03 -29.39 54.35
C GLY A 335 71.73 -30.55 53.65
N THR A 336 71.00 -31.38 52.87
CA THR A 336 71.61 -32.43 52.02
C THR A 336 71.88 -31.89 50.61
N ASP A 337 72.94 -32.51 49.94
CA ASP A 337 73.20 -32.19 48.52
C ASP A 337 71.96 -32.42 47.61
N ALA A 338 71.21 -33.48 47.91
CA ALA A 338 69.95 -33.76 47.20
C ALA A 338 68.93 -32.64 47.30
N PHE A 339 68.75 -32.09 48.52
CA PHE A 339 67.82 -30.96 48.75
C PHE A 339 68.24 -29.69 47.95
N ASN A 340 69.55 -29.37 48.00
CA ASN A 340 70.11 -28.23 47.27
C ASN A 340 69.96 -28.39 45.78
N ARG A 341 70.19 -29.54 45.21
CA ARG A 341 70.02 -29.83 43.76
C ARG A 341 68.53 -29.74 43.36
N ILE A 342 67.61 -30.32 44.13
CA ILE A 342 66.18 -30.27 43.81
C ILE A 342 65.64 -28.87 43.99
N THR A 343 66.17 -28.11 44.98
CA THR A 343 65.81 -26.69 45.09
C THR A 343 66.27 -25.82 43.92
N ASP A 344 67.45 -26.13 43.38
CA ASP A 344 67.96 -25.50 42.15
C ASP A 344 67.13 -25.90 40.90
N MET A 345 66.61 -27.13 40.88
CA MET A 345 65.68 -27.57 39.84
C MET A 345 64.38 -26.80 39.89
N LEU A 346 63.91 -26.39 41.05
CA LEU A 346 62.73 -25.58 41.19
C LEU A 346 62.85 -24.23 40.46
N LYS A 347 64.05 -23.65 40.41
CA LYS A 347 64.33 -22.41 39.66
C LYS A 347 64.20 -22.59 38.15
N GLN A 348 64.28 -23.82 37.67
CA GLN A 348 64.23 -24.22 36.25
C GLN A 348 62.89 -24.93 35.92
N ALA A 349 62.02 -25.14 36.92
CA ALA A 349 60.76 -25.83 36.76
C ALA A 349 59.74 -24.97 35.93
N ALA A 350 58.95 -25.63 35.15
CA ALA A 350 57.91 -24.95 34.35
C ALA A 350 56.74 -24.48 35.26
N ASP A 351 56.38 -23.23 35.11
CA ASP A 351 55.10 -22.71 35.66
C ASP A 351 53.91 -23.46 34.96
N PRO A 352 53.04 -24.15 35.73
CA PRO A 352 51.87 -24.84 35.15
C PRO A 352 50.98 -23.93 34.32
N ARG A 353 50.97 -22.63 34.59
CA ARG A 353 50.27 -21.64 33.79
C ARG A 353 50.90 -21.45 32.42
N LEU A 354 52.24 -21.48 32.33
CA LEU A 354 52.96 -21.37 31.06
C LEU A 354 52.71 -22.60 30.21
N GLU A 355 52.78 -23.80 30.78
CA GLU A 355 52.46 -25.06 30.10
C GLU A 355 51.05 -25.05 29.52
N SER A 356 50.05 -24.68 30.33
CA SER A 356 48.66 -24.55 29.88
C SER A 356 48.52 -23.55 28.73
N ARG A 357 49.24 -22.42 28.77
CA ARG A 357 49.23 -21.41 27.71
C ARG A 357 49.85 -21.92 26.42
N ILE A 358 50.95 -22.66 26.50
CA ILE A 358 51.61 -23.27 25.33
C ILE A 358 50.70 -24.29 24.67
N GLN A 359 50.07 -25.17 25.46
CA GLN A 359 49.11 -26.16 24.92
C GLN A 359 47.90 -25.50 24.24
N LYS A 360 47.36 -24.43 24.85
CA LYS A 360 46.28 -23.62 24.22
C LYS A 360 46.74 -22.95 22.93
N ALA A 361 47.95 -22.36 22.93
CA ALA A 361 48.53 -21.75 21.74
C ALA A 361 48.74 -22.79 20.64
N ARG A 362 49.29 -23.97 20.95
CA ARG A 362 49.45 -25.07 20.00
C ARG A 362 48.16 -25.52 19.39
N ALA A 363 47.09 -25.69 20.21
CA ALA A 363 45.79 -26.07 19.73
C ALA A 363 45.23 -25.03 18.77
N GLN A 364 45.34 -23.73 19.05
CA GLN A 364 44.91 -22.65 18.19
C GLN A 364 45.70 -22.57 16.89
N LEU A 365 47.02 -22.69 16.96
CA LEU A 365 47.92 -22.68 15.78
C LEU A 365 47.65 -23.87 14.86
N THR A 366 47.44 -25.07 15.43
CA THR A 366 47.07 -26.29 14.69
C THR A 366 45.71 -26.13 14.03
N TYR A 367 44.73 -25.50 14.71
CA TYR A 367 43.42 -25.17 14.13
C TYR A 367 43.61 -24.25 12.91
N ILE A 368 44.36 -23.14 13.03
CA ILE A 368 44.62 -22.20 11.93
C ILE A 368 45.30 -22.94 10.76
N LYS A 369 46.28 -23.78 10.99
CA LYS A 369 47.00 -24.56 9.95
C LYS A 369 46.05 -25.50 9.20
N ASN A 370 45.21 -26.23 9.91
CA ASN A 370 44.29 -27.21 9.32
C ASN A 370 43.13 -26.54 8.57
N ASP A 371 42.65 -25.38 9.07
CA ASP A 371 41.54 -24.67 8.48
C ASP A 371 41.94 -23.88 7.22
N ALA A 372 43.20 -23.56 7.04
CA ALA A 372 43.73 -22.86 5.88
C ALA A 372 43.52 -23.66 4.56
N ALA A 373 43.61 -24.97 4.60
CA ALA A 373 43.36 -25.82 3.42
C ALA A 373 41.88 -25.76 3.00
N LYS A 374 40.96 -25.78 3.98
CA LYS A 374 39.53 -25.63 3.74
C LYS A 374 39.19 -24.23 3.22
N ALA A 375 39.77 -23.17 3.81
CA ALA A 375 39.64 -21.82 3.35
C ALA A 375 40.03 -21.66 1.88
N LYS A 376 41.19 -22.17 1.51
CA LYS A 376 41.69 -22.15 0.12
C LYS A 376 40.71 -22.82 -0.84
N SER A 377 40.20 -24.00 -0.51
CA SER A 377 39.23 -24.72 -1.35
C SER A 377 37.95 -23.90 -1.54
N ARG A 378 37.37 -23.37 -0.46
CA ARG A 378 36.17 -22.56 -0.52
C ARG A 378 36.37 -21.27 -1.32
N PHE A 379 37.48 -20.56 -1.15
CA PHE A 379 37.82 -19.39 -1.94
C PHE A 379 37.94 -19.71 -3.43
N THR A 380 38.64 -20.80 -3.76
CA THR A 380 38.81 -21.22 -5.16
C THR A 380 37.48 -21.55 -5.80
N THR A 381 36.58 -22.26 -5.11
CA THR A 381 35.24 -22.58 -5.60
C THR A 381 34.42 -21.34 -5.79
N ASN A 382 34.43 -20.42 -4.82
CA ASN A 382 33.67 -19.16 -4.90
C ASN A 382 34.18 -18.25 -6.04
N ILE A 383 35.50 -18.11 -6.21
CA ILE A 383 36.11 -17.32 -7.31
C ILE A 383 35.73 -17.92 -8.66
N LYS A 384 35.75 -19.26 -8.78
CA LYS A 384 35.32 -19.94 -10.00
C LYS A 384 33.85 -19.68 -10.30
N SER A 385 32.95 -19.82 -9.30
CA SER A 385 31.54 -19.51 -9.45
C SER A 385 31.28 -18.06 -9.87
N LEU A 386 32.06 -17.11 -9.35
CA LEU A 386 31.98 -15.69 -9.75
C LEU A 386 32.34 -15.52 -11.24
N ALA A 387 33.48 -16.12 -11.66
CA ALA A 387 33.94 -16.02 -13.05
C ALA A 387 32.99 -16.72 -14.04
N ASP A 388 32.43 -17.87 -13.66
CA ASP A 388 31.48 -18.62 -14.48
C ASP A 388 30.16 -17.79 -14.65
N SER A 389 29.63 -17.24 -13.57
CA SER A 389 28.42 -16.38 -13.63
C SER A 389 28.67 -15.08 -14.41
N GLU A 390 29.82 -14.43 -14.26
CA GLU A 390 30.18 -13.24 -15.03
C GLU A 390 30.24 -13.54 -16.53
N SER A 391 30.91 -14.66 -16.93
CA SER A 391 30.94 -15.09 -18.32
C SER A 391 29.55 -15.42 -18.88
N ALA A 392 28.75 -16.16 -18.12
CA ALA A 392 27.37 -16.47 -18.52
C ALA A 392 26.54 -15.20 -18.75
N ILE A 393 26.65 -14.19 -17.85
CA ILE A 393 25.98 -12.91 -17.98
C ILE A 393 26.40 -12.16 -19.25
N VAL A 394 27.68 -12.20 -19.63
CA VAL A 394 28.19 -11.56 -20.85
C VAL A 394 27.59 -12.25 -22.09
N ASN A 395 27.61 -13.58 -22.13
CA ASN A 395 27.07 -14.34 -23.25
C ASN A 395 25.56 -14.15 -23.42
N LEU A 396 24.80 -14.23 -22.31
CA LEU A 396 23.35 -14.00 -22.36
C LEU A 396 22.97 -12.57 -22.78
N LYS A 397 23.77 -11.57 -22.43
CA LYS A 397 23.59 -10.21 -22.91
C LYS A 397 23.84 -10.07 -24.40
N HIS A 398 24.83 -10.76 -24.94
CA HIS A 398 25.11 -10.77 -26.37
C HIS A 398 23.97 -11.43 -27.14
N GLU A 399 23.49 -12.60 -26.70
CA GLU A 399 22.33 -13.27 -27.30
C GLU A 399 21.06 -12.40 -27.26
N LEU A 400 20.84 -11.70 -26.14
CA LEU A 400 19.72 -10.76 -26.00
C LEU A 400 19.79 -9.62 -27.03
N GLU A 401 20.98 -9.07 -27.23
CA GLU A 401 21.20 -7.98 -28.22
C GLU A 401 20.96 -8.45 -29.64
N GLU A 402 21.41 -9.67 -29.99
CA GLU A 402 21.12 -10.27 -31.29
C GLU A 402 19.61 -10.42 -31.55
N LEU A 403 18.84 -10.85 -30.53
CA LEU A 403 17.39 -10.97 -30.64
C LEU A 403 16.71 -9.59 -30.77
N ASN A 404 17.20 -8.58 -30.06
CA ASN A 404 16.69 -7.22 -30.17
C ASN A 404 16.92 -6.64 -31.58
N VAL A 405 18.09 -6.92 -32.19
CA VAL A 405 18.39 -6.51 -33.57
C VAL A 405 17.45 -7.23 -34.56
N LYS A 406 17.20 -8.52 -34.36
CA LYS A 406 16.26 -9.28 -35.21
C LYS A 406 14.83 -8.72 -35.16
N ILE A 407 14.34 -8.31 -33.99
CA ILE A 407 13.01 -7.67 -33.86
C ILE A 407 12.98 -6.33 -34.59
N LYS A 408 14.01 -5.51 -34.45
CA LYS A 408 14.11 -4.21 -35.17
C LYS A 408 14.18 -4.34 -36.68
N GLY A 409 14.66 -5.47 -37.19
CA GLY A 409 14.79 -5.76 -38.62
C GLY A 409 13.52 -6.31 -39.29
N VAL A 410 12.46 -6.62 -38.58
CA VAL A 410 11.18 -7.09 -39.13
C VAL A 410 10.40 -5.89 -39.69
N GLN A 411 10.36 -5.77 -40.99
CA GLN A 411 9.82 -4.61 -41.74
C GLN A 411 8.28 -4.45 -41.73
N SER A 412 7.53 -5.28 -41.03
CA SER A 412 6.09 -5.16 -40.97
C SER A 412 5.66 -4.58 -39.63
N LEU A 413 5.21 -3.33 -39.63
CA LEU A 413 4.44 -2.62 -38.61
C LEU A 413 5.24 -1.52 -37.89
N GLU A 414 5.00 -0.29 -38.33
CA GLU A 414 5.38 0.96 -37.63
C GLU A 414 4.95 0.94 -36.15
N ASP A 415 3.83 0.28 -35.85
CA ASP A 415 3.31 0.11 -34.47
C ASP A 415 4.23 -0.71 -33.55
N ILE A 416 4.83 -1.81 -34.05
CA ILE A 416 5.70 -2.67 -33.24
C ILE A 416 7.04 -2.00 -32.93
N GLN A 417 7.57 -1.24 -33.89
CA GLN A 417 8.78 -0.43 -33.66
C GLN A 417 8.54 0.67 -32.63
N GLY A 418 7.34 1.25 -32.63
CA GLY A 418 6.92 2.21 -31.59
C GLY A 418 6.86 1.60 -30.20
N ILE A 419 6.22 0.45 -30.08
CA ILE A 419 6.10 -0.32 -28.83
C ILE A 419 7.48 -0.73 -28.30
N GLU A 420 8.38 -1.20 -29.15
CA GLU A 420 9.72 -1.61 -28.71
C GLU A 420 10.60 -0.42 -28.30
N LYS A 421 10.49 0.74 -28.96
CA LYS A 421 11.15 1.98 -28.51
C LYS A 421 10.68 2.43 -27.14
N GLU A 422 9.38 2.37 -26.90
CA GLU A 422 8.79 2.72 -25.60
C GLU A 422 9.23 1.72 -24.52
N ARG A 423 9.29 0.42 -24.83
CA ARG A 423 9.83 -0.60 -23.94
C ARG A 423 11.28 -0.32 -23.54
N GLU A 424 12.15 0.00 -24.50
CA GLU A 424 13.55 0.34 -24.21
C GLU A 424 13.68 1.60 -23.39
N ARG A 425 12.83 2.60 -23.62
CA ARG A 425 12.77 3.84 -22.84
C ARG A 425 12.36 3.55 -21.40
N LEU A 426 11.28 2.80 -21.18
CA LEU A 426 10.80 2.44 -19.85
C LEU A 426 11.83 1.62 -19.09
N ARG A 427 12.51 0.66 -19.73
CA ARG A 427 13.59 -0.12 -19.11
C ARG A 427 14.78 0.75 -18.67
N ARG A 428 15.13 1.76 -19.45
CA ARG A 428 16.18 2.72 -19.04
C ARG A 428 15.75 3.53 -17.82
N ASN A 429 14.54 4.08 -17.85
CA ASN A 429 13.98 4.83 -16.74
C ASN A 429 13.88 3.98 -15.47
N LEU A 430 13.37 2.75 -15.57
CA LEU A 430 13.29 1.80 -14.46
C LEU A 430 14.67 1.55 -13.83
N LYS A 431 15.69 1.34 -14.66
CA LYS A 431 17.06 1.13 -14.17
C LYS A 431 17.63 2.34 -13.44
N GLU A 432 17.33 3.55 -13.90
CA GLU A 432 17.73 4.79 -13.24
C GLU A 432 17.03 4.97 -11.89
N GLU A 433 15.73 4.69 -11.85
CA GLU A 433 14.97 4.78 -10.60
C GLU A 433 15.39 3.71 -9.58
N ILE A 434 15.67 2.48 -9.99
CA ILE A 434 16.23 1.45 -9.09
C ILE A 434 17.55 1.92 -8.48
N ARG A 435 18.45 2.52 -9.28
CA ARG A 435 19.70 3.08 -8.75
C ARG A 435 19.48 4.24 -7.79
N SER A 436 18.48 5.09 -8.09
CA SER A 436 18.08 6.20 -7.21
C SER A 436 17.54 5.69 -5.87
N SER A 437 16.70 4.65 -5.90
CA SER A 437 16.19 3.97 -4.71
C SER A 437 17.33 3.37 -3.85
N GLU A 438 18.28 2.68 -4.47
CA GLU A 438 19.44 2.12 -3.76
C GLU A 438 20.30 3.21 -3.10
N ARG A 439 20.54 4.32 -3.79
CA ARG A 439 21.27 5.46 -3.24
C ARG A 439 20.54 6.09 -2.06
N ALA A 440 19.21 6.33 -2.21
CA ALA A 440 18.39 6.88 -1.15
C ALA A 440 18.39 5.98 0.09
N ARG A 441 18.24 4.67 -0.07
CA ARG A 441 18.29 3.70 1.04
C ARG A 441 19.66 3.68 1.73
N SER A 442 20.75 3.74 0.96
CA SER A 442 22.10 3.78 1.53
C SER A 442 22.35 5.07 2.31
N LEU A 443 21.88 6.21 1.79
CA LEU A 443 22.00 7.50 2.44
C LEU A 443 21.18 7.54 3.74
N ILE A 444 19.93 7.10 3.71
CA ILE A 444 19.09 7.00 4.92
C ILE A 444 19.79 6.17 5.99
N LYS A 445 20.33 5.00 5.63
CA LYS A 445 21.02 4.13 6.58
C LYS A 445 22.26 4.79 7.21
N SER A 446 23.04 5.53 6.42
CA SER A 446 24.21 6.23 6.95
C SER A 446 23.83 7.40 7.86
N GLU A 447 22.79 8.18 7.50
CA GLU A 447 22.28 9.29 8.31
C GLU A 447 21.63 8.80 9.60
N GLU A 448 20.92 7.66 9.59
CA GLU A 448 20.36 7.02 10.79
C GLU A 448 21.46 6.58 11.76
N ALA A 449 22.55 6.01 11.25
CA ALA A 449 23.70 5.63 12.07
C ALA A 449 24.37 6.87 12.71
N GLU A 450 24.54 7.95 11.93
CA GLU A 450 25.09 9.20 12.44
C GLU A 450 24.15 9.83 13.48
N LEU A 451 22.83 9.80 13.26
CA LEU A 451 21.84 10.29 14.20
C LEU A 451 21.94 9.58 15.56
N VAL A 452 22.12 8.26 15.57
CA VAL A 452 22.31 7.48 16.81
C VAL A 452 23.56 7.94 17.54
N LEU A 453 24.67 8.17 16.83
CA LEU A 453 25.92 8.67 17.43
C LEU A 453 25.72 10.08 18.05
N LYS A 454 25.05 10.99 17.32
CA LYS A 454 24.78 12.34 17.82
C LYS A 454 23.84 12.37 19.02
N LYS A 455 22.82 11.52 19.06
CA LYS A 455 21.97 11.35 20.25
C LYS A 455 22.77 10.81 21.45
N SER A 456 23.67 9.85 21.24
CA SER A 456 24.58 9.35 22.28
C SER A 456 25.53 10.45 22.77
N GLU A 457 26.09 11.27 21.87
CA GLU A 457 26.92 12.43 22.20
C GLU A 457 26.14 13.43 23.08
N LEU A 458 24.92 13.80 22.70
CA LEU A 458 24.06 14.68 23.47
C LEU A 458 23.78 14.13 24.90
N ASN A 459 23.54 12.83 25.01
CA ASN A 459 23.26 12.18 26.31
C ASN A 459 24.48 12.10 27.24
N ARG A 460 25.70 12.12 26.68
CA ARG A 460 26.95 12.12 27.47
C ARG A 460 27.30 13.50 28.06
N LEU A 461 26.76 14.56 27.48
CA LEU A 461 26.96 15.92 27.94
C LEU A 461 25.99 16.21 29.09
N ASP A 462 26.29 15.73 30.29
CA ASP A 462 25.41 15.67 31.46
C ASP A 462 25.07 17.03 32.15
N THR A 463 25.31 18.17 31.49
CA THR A 463 25.14 19.51 32.08
C THR A 463 23.84 20.19 31.63
N PHE A 464 22.70 19.55 31.84
CA PHE A 464 21.41 20.16 31.48
C PHE A 464 20.87 21.04 32.62
N SER A 465 20.45 22.26 32.30
CA SER A 465 19.65 23.07 33.23
C SER A 465 18.28 22.42 33.47
N THR A 466 17.57 22.80 34.54
CA THR A 466 16.21 22.29 34.83
C THR A 466 15.26 22.52 33.64
N GLU A 467 15.38 23.66 32.96
CA GLU A 467 14.57 24.02 31.82
C GLU A 467 14.91 23.16 30.57
N MET A 468 16.19 22.93 30.32
CA MET A 468 16.64 22.05 29.22
C MET A 468 16.18 20.61 29.46
N ASN A 469 16.27 20.09 30.67
CA ASN A 469 15.76 18.77 31.03
C ASN A 469 14.26 18.62 30.74
N LYS A 470 13.46 19.64 31.01
CA LYS A 470 12.04 19.68 30.69
C LYS A 470 11.82 19.54 29.16
N TYR A 471 12.49 20.35 28.35
CA TYR A 471 12.33 20.28 26.89
C TYR A 471 12.88 19.00 26.29
N LYS A 472 13.95 18.43 26.87
CA LYS A 472 14.45 17.12 26.48
C LYS A 472 13.40 16.03 26.71
N GLN A 473 12.81 15.98 27.93
CA GLN A 473 11.75 15.02 28.25
C GLN A 473 10.54 15.17 27.32
N LEU A 474 10.11 16.41 27.03
CA LEU A 474 9.00 16.68 26.10
C LEU A 474 9.34 16.23 24.68
N THR A 475 10.57 16.39 24.23
CA THR A 475 11.05 15.90 22.94
C THR A 475 11.03 14.37 22.89
N ASP A 476 11.51 13.70 23.95
CA ASP A 476 11.52 12.24 24.06
C ASP A 476 10.09 11.66 24.09
N TYR A 477 9.14 12.34 24.77
CA TYR A 477 7.73 11.96 24.74
C TYR A 477 7.13 12.13 23.33
N ALA A 478 7.39 13.24 22.67
CA ALA A 478 6.92 13.48 21.30
C ALA A 478 7.49 12.44 20.33
N GLU A 479 8.75 12.04 20.49
CA GLU A 479 9.37 10.99 19.67
C GLU A 479 8.72 9.62 19.90
N LYS A 480 8.42 9.24 21.13
CA LYS A 480 7.69 8.00 21.44
C LYS A 480 6.27 7.99 20.87
N VAL A 481 5.58 9.13 20.93
CA VAL A 481 4.24 9.27 20.33
C VAL A 481 4.33 9.17 18.81
N GLU A 482 5.32 9.82 18.19
CA GLU A 482 5.56 9.72 16.75
C GLU A 482 5.83 8.27 16.32
N GLU A 483 6.68 7.55 17.03
CA GLU A 483 7.00 6.14 16.77
C GLU A 483 5.77 5.24 16.94
N ALA A 484 4.99 5.43 17.99
CA ALA A 484 3.75 4.70 18.23
C ALA A 484 2.72 4.93 17.12
N LEU A 485 2.52 6.18 16.69
CA LEU A 485 1.61 6.53 15.59
C LEU A 485 2.09 5.92 14.26
N ASN A 486 3.38 6.04 13.92
CA ASN A 486 3.93 5.45 12.70
C ASN A 486 3.78 3.92 12.68
N THR A 487 4.07 3.27 13.82
CA THR A 487 3.95 1.81 13.94
C THR A 487 2.50 1.35 13.81
N THR A 488 1.58 2.07 14.47
CA THR A 488 0.14 1.77 14.41
C THR A 488 -0.40 1.98 13.01
N LEU A 489 -0.04 3.08 12.35
CA LEU A 489 -0.46 3.39 10.98
C LEU A 489 0.04 2.32 10.00
N SER A 490 1.33 1.98 10.06
CA SER A 490 1.92 0.95 9.19
C SER A 490 1.31 -0.44 9.39
N LYS A 491 1.00 -0.82 10.63
CA LYS A 491 0.30 -2.09 10.90
C LYS A 491 -1.14 -2.05 10.39
N ALA A 492 -1.83 -0.93 10.58
CA ALA A 492 -3.21 -0.77 10.12
C ALA A 492 -3.30 -0.78 8.58
N GLU A 493 -2.35 -0.17 7.87
CA GLU A 493 -2.29 -0.22 6.40
C GLU A 493 -2.13 -1.65 5.88
N LYS A 494 -1.21 -2.43 6.45
CA LYS A 494 -1.00 -3.83 6.07
C LYS A 494 -2.21 -4.73 6.38
N ASP A 495 -2.87 -4.51 7.52
CA ASP A 495 -4.09 -5.24 7.88
C ASP A 495 -5.23 -4.93 6.90
N VAL A 496 -5.41 -3.66 6.58
CA VAL A 496 -6.43 -3.22 5.61
C VAL A 496 -6.16 -3.79 4.22
N GLU A 497 -4.92 -3.74 3.74
CA GLU A 497 -4.49 -4.31 2.47
C GLU A 497 -4.84 -5.80 2.38
N TYR A 498 -4.45 -6.58 3.37
CA TYR A 498 -4.74 -8.01 3.44
C TYR A 498 -6.25 -8.29 3.47
N ARG A 499 -7.01 -7.56 4.28
CA ARG A 499 -8.45 -7.76 4.44
C ARG A 499 -9.25 -7.34 3.22
N ILE A 500 -8.86 -6.24 2.54
CA ILE A 500 -9.48 -5.83 1.29
C ILE A 500 -9.33 -6.94 0.25
N ILE A 501 -8.10 -7.41 0.01
CA ILE A 501 -7.86 -8.43 -1.00
C ILE A 501 -8.55 -9.76 -0.68
N SER A 502 -8.59 -10.13 0.60
CA SER A 502 -9.32 -11.31 1.06
C SER A 502 -10.83 -11.20 0.77
N LYS A 503 -11.44 -10.02 1.02
CA LYS A 503 -12.85 -9.78 0.72
C LYS A 503 -13.14 -9.71 -0.77
N VAL A 504 -12.31 -9.02 -1.54
CA VAL A 504 -12.42 -8.95 -3.01
C VAL A 504 -12.36 -10.36 -3.60
N ASN A 505 -11.42 -11.19 -3.18
CA ASN A 505 -11.33 -12.57 -3.65
C ASN A 505 -12.55 -13.42 -3.26
N LYS A 506 -13.05 -13.23 -2.04
CA LYS A 506 -14.30 -13.88 -1.61
C LYS A 506 -15.49 -13.50 -2.49
N TYR A 507 -15.62 -12.23 -2.88
CA TYR A 507 -16.68 -11.82 -3.81
C TYR A 507 -16.42 -12.33 -5.23
N LEU A 508 -15.18 -12.32 -5.71
CA LEU A 508 -14.83 -12.85 -7.02
C LEU A 508 -15.16 -14.34 -7.18
N GLU A 509 -14.99 -15.15 -6.14
CA GLU A 509 -15.42 -16.58 -6.14
C GLU A 509 -16.90 -16.75 -6.50
N TYR A 510 -17.76 -15.79 -6.14
CA TYR A 510 -19.19 -15.82 -6.49
C TYR A 510 -19.48 -15.25 -7.88
N PHE A 511 -18.63 -14.36 -8.40
CA PHE A 511 -18.92 -13.57 -9.60
C PHE A 511 -18.21 -14.10 -10.84
N VAL A 512 -17.03 -14.69 -10.72
CA VAL A 512 -16.20 -15.08 -11.86
C VAL A 512 -16.24 -16.59 -12.05
N ARG A 513 -16.50 -17.05 -13.29
CA ARG A 513 -16.56 -18.48 -13.65
C ARG A 513 -15.19 -19.13 -13.71
N GLN A 514 -14.19 -18.34 -14.07
CA GLN A 514 -12.81 -18.76 -14.16
C GLN A 514 -12.18 -18.68 -12.77
N ASP A 515 -11.19 -19.50 -12.52
CA ASP A 515 -10.42 -19.51 -11.27
C ASP A 515 -9.39 -18.37 -11.25
N TYR A 516 -9.92 -17.14 -11.29
CA TYR A 516 -9.13 -15.92 -11.20
C TYR A 516 -9.10 -15.40 -9.77
N LYS A 517 -7.98 -14.77 -9.42
CA LYS A 517 -7.82 -14.08 -8.12
C LYS A 517 -7.45 -12.62 -8.36
N ALA A 518 -7.90 -11.76 -7.47
CA ALA A 518 -7.43 -10.41 -7.43
C ALA A 518 -6.11 -10.34 -6.65
N LYS A 519 -5.13 -9.64 -7.21
CA LYS A 519 -3.90 -9.23 -6.52
C LYS A 519 -3.86 -7.72 -6.40
N LEU A 520 -3.43 -7.24 -5.24
CA LEU A 520 -3.20 -5.83 -4.96
C LEU A 520 -1.70 -5.54 -5.03
N ASN A 521 -1.33 -4.51 -5.77
CA ASN A 521 0.01 -3.95 -5.69
C ASN A 521 0.14 -3.07 -4.42
N PRO A 522 0.99 -3.43 -3.44
CA PRO A 522 1.07 -2.68 -2.17
C PRO A 522 1.53 -1.22 -2.35
N ALA A 523 2.31 -0.92 -3.38
CA ALA A 523 2.84 0.42 -3.62
C ALA A 523 1.79 1.36 -4.23
N THR A 524 1.01 0.87 -5.19
CA THR A 524 0.03 1.64 -5.97
C THR A 524 -1.40 1.41 -5.54
N PHE A 525 -1.71 0.31 -4.85
CA PHE A 525 -3.07 -0.19 -4.58
C PHE A 525 -3.84 -0.54 -5.86
N ASP A 526 -3.13 -0.74 -6.97
CA ASP A 526 -3.70 -1.25 -8.20
C ASP A 526 -4.13 -2.71 -8.02
N ILE A 527 -5.37 -3.02 -8.40
CA ILE A 527 -5.93 -4.38 -8.28
C ILE A 527 -6.03 -4.97 -9.67
N ARG A 528 -5.47 -6.16 -9.86
CA ARG A 528 -5.48 -6.90 -11.11
C ARG A 528 -5.95 -8.33 -10.93
N LEU A 529 -6.59 -8.88 -11.97
CA LEU A 529 -6.92 -10.28 -12.01
C LEU A 529 -5.69 -11.10 -12.42
N VAL A 530 -5.46 -12.21 -11.73
CA VAL A 530 -4.43 -13.19 -12.05
C VAL A 530 -5.01 -14.59 -12.19
N ASP A 531 -4.39 -15.42 -13.04
CA ASP A 531 -4.72 -16.84 -13.19
C ASP A 531 -4.13 -17.70 -12.06
N ARG A 532 -4.30 -19.03 -12.16
CA ARG A 532 -3.74 -20.01 -11.21
C ARG A 532 -2.22 -20.00 -11.14
N ASN A 533 -1.55 -19.51 -12.18
CA ASN A 533 -0.08 -19.45 -12.29
C ASN A 533 0.46 -18.06 -11.93
N ASP A 534 -0.39 -17.19 -11.35
CA ASP A 534 -0.07 -15.81 -11.02
C ASP A 534 0.23 -14.90 -12.22
N ASN A 535 -0.16 -15.28 -13.44
CA ASN A 535 -0.06 -14.40 -14.60
C ASN A 535 -1.24 -13.42 -14.61
N ILE A 536 -0.97 -12.17 -14.99
CA ILE A 536 -2.02 -11.16 -15.15
C ILE A 536 -2.94 -11.58 -16.29
N VAL A 537 -4.24 -11.44 -16.05
CA VAL A 537 -5.28 -11.73 -17.02
C VAL A 537 -5.80 -10.41 -17.58
N PRO A 538 -5.82 -10.24 -18.92
CA PRO A 538 -6.49 -9.10 -19.55
C PRO A 538 -7.96 -9.05 -19.17
N GLU A 539 -8.41 -7.93 -18.63
CA GLU A 539 -9.78 -7.76 -18.16
C GLU A 539 -10.68 -7.33 -19.31
N SER A 540 -11.81 -8.00 -19.49
CA SER A 540 -12.92 -7.47 -20.29
C SER A 540 -13.60 -6.31 -19.53
N ASP A 541 -14.32 -5.42 -20.23
CA ASP A 541 -15.03 -4.30 -19.59
C ASP A 541 -15.97 -4.77 -18.47
N GLY A 542 -16.66 -5.92 -18.67
CA GLY A 542 -17.50 -6.54 -17.64
C GLY A 542 -16.70 -7.05 -16.43
N GLN A 543 -15.51 -7.60 -16.64
CA GLN A 543 -14.63 -8.04 -15.53
C GLN A 543 -14.04 -6.87 -14.78
N ALA A 544 -13.64 -5.80 -15.46
CA ALA A 544 -13.17 -4.57 -14.84
C ALA A 544 -14.27 -3.90 -13.99
N LEU A 545 -15.50 -3.89 -14.48
CA LEU A 545 -16.66 -3.41 -13.74
C LEU A 545 -16.92 -4.26 -12.48
N LEU A 546 -16.90 -5.59 -12.61
CA LEU A 546 -17.03 -6.52 -11.47
C LEU A 546 -15.95 -6.30 -10.42
N LEU A 547 -14.69 -6.18 -10.85
CA LEU A 547 -13.57 -5.93 -9.96
C LEU A 547 -13.74 -4.62 -9.20
N SER A 548 -14.18 -3.57 -9.89
CA SER A 548 -14.46 -2.26 -9.30
C SER A 548 -15.59 -2.32 -8.27
N LEU A 549 -16.70 -2.97 -8.60
CA LEU A 549 -17.85 -3.14 -7.69
C LEU A 549 -17.48 -3.97 -6.46
N THR A 550 -16.77 -5.09 -6.64
CA THR A 550 -16.32 -5.94 -5.52
C THR A 550 -15.33 -5.21 -4.62
N PHE A 551 -14.45 -4.41 -5.18
CA PHE A 551 -13.53 -3.58 -4.41
C PHE A 551 -14.27 -2.55 -3.55
N ILE A 552 -15.18 -1.78 -4.16
CA ILE A 552 -15.97 -0.77 -3.43
C ILE A 552 -16.82 -1.42 -2.34
N ALA A 553 -17.53 -2.51 -2.65
CA ALA A 553 -18.31 -3.27 -1.66
C ALA A 553 -17.43 -3.77 -0.51
N SER A 554 -16.24 -4.32 -0.82
CA SER A 554 -15.27 -4.78 0.18
C SER A 554 -14.77 -3.65 1.07
N LEU A 555 -14.55 -2.48 0.49
CA LEU A 555 -14.08 -1.29 1.19
C LEU A 555 -15.15 -0.75 2.16
N ILE A 556 -16.42 -0.67 1.71
CA ILE A 556 -17.55 -0.26 2.54
C ILE A 556 -17.79 -1.25 3.68
N GLU A 557 -17.79 -2.55 3.39
CA GLU A 557 -17.95 -3.58 4.42
C GLU A 557 -16.83 -3.54 5.47
N LEU A 558 -15.58 -3.39 5.03
CA LEU A 558 -14.44 -3.26 5.94
C LEU A 558 -14.51 -2.00 6.81
N SER A 559 -14.94 -0.88 6.23
CA SER A 559 -15.17 0.37 6.97
C SER A 559 -16.22 0.16 8.07
N ARG A 560 -17.34 -0.52 7.75
CA ARG A 560 -18.39 -0.86 8.71
C ARG A 560 -17.90 -1.76 9.84
N GLU A 561 -17.14 -2.80 9.53
CA GLU A 561 -16.56 -3.68 10.53
C GLU A 561 -15.64 -2.93 11.49
N ARG A 562 -14.79 -2.06 10.96
CA ARG A 562 -13.87 -1.25 11.79
C ARG A 562 -14.59 -0.22 12.65
N LYS A 563 -15.66 0.38 12.15
CA LYS A 563 -16.48 1.32 12.94
C LYS A 563 -17.10 0.65 14.16
N ASN A 564 -17.53 -0.62 14.01
CA ASN A 564 -18.16 -1.39 15.09
C ASN A 564 -17.14 -2.01 16.07
N ALA A 565 -15.85 -1.97 15.77
CA ALA A 565 -14.79 -2.51 16.62
C ALA A 565 -14.41 -1.51 17.73
N GLN A 566 -14.59 -1.91 19.00
CA GLN A 566 -14.22 -1.09 20.15
C GLN A 566 -12.70 -0.93 20.30
N GLY A 567 -12.26 0.25 20.71
CA GLY A 567 -10.85 0.51 21.09
C GLY A 567 -9.89 0.81 19.95
N GLN A 568 -10.36 1.12 18.75
CA GLN A 568 -9.51 1.53 17.64
C GLN A 568 -9.15 3.02 17.72
N ILE A 569 -7.85 3.33 17.59
CA ILE A 569 -7.34 4.71 17.54
C ILE A 569 -7.74 5.39 16.22
N LEU A 570 -7.88 4.60 15.15
CA LEU A 570 -8.23 5.06 13.82
C LEU A 570 -9.73 4.79 13.58
N THR A 571 -10.54 5.81 13.69
CA THR A 571 -11.97 5.73 13.33
C THR A 571 -12.13 5.84 11.82
N PRO A 572 -12.81 4.88 11.16
CA PRO A 572 -13.11 4.99 9.75
C PRO A 572 -13.98 6.21 9.46
N GLY A 573 -13.89 6.72 8.24
CA GLY A 573 -14.78 7.76 7.75
C GLY A 573 -16.25 7.32 7.74
N ALA A 574 -17.16 8.26 7.50
CA ALA A 574 -18.59 7.97 7.45
C ALA A 574 -18.93 6.99 6.32
N ILE A 575 -19.92 6.16 6.56
CA ILE A 575 -20.50 5.26 5.56
C ILE A 575 -21.69 5.99 4.95
N ALA A 576 -21.64 6.24 3.63
CA ALA A 576 -22.72 6.86 2.89
C ALA A 576 -23.60 5.81 2.19
N PRO A 577 -24.82 6.16 1.78
CA PRO A 577 -25.64 5.35 0.89
C PRO A 577 -24.91 5.06 -0.42
N PHE A 578 -25.10 3.86 -0.97
CA PHE A 578 -24.54 3.50 -2.25
C PHE A 578 -25.54 3.81 -3.36
N VAL A 579 -25.28 4.87 -4.12
CA VAL A 579 -26.12 5.33 -5.23
C VAL A 579 -25.48 4.88 -6.54
N ILE A 580 -26.18 4.07 -7.31
CA ILE A 580 -25.62 3.42 -8.50
C ILE A 580 -26.49 3.72 -9.71
N ASP A 581 -25.88 4.33 -10.74
CA ASP A 581 -26.49 4.55 -12.06
C ASP A 581 -26.05 3.42 -13.00
N ALA A 582 -26.98 2.62 -13.47
CA ALA A 582 -26.85 1.57 -14.46
C ALA A 582 -25.66 0.56 -14.24
N PRO A 583 -25.59 -0.16 -13.10
CA PRO A 583 -24.42 -1.00 -12.76
C PRO A 583 -24.32 -2.29 -13.60
N PHE A 584 -25.28 -2.60 -14.46
CA PHE A 584 -25.39 -3.91 -15.10
C PHE A 584 -25.14 -3.90 -16.63
N GLY A 585 -24.80 -2.74 -17.24
CA GLY A 585 -24.73 -2.55 -18.69
C GLY A 585 -23.83 -3.57 -19.41
N ASP A 586 -22.63 -3.76 -18.93
CA ASP A 586 -21.60 -4.58 -19.57
C ASP A 586 -21.53 -6.03 -19.00
N LEU A 587 -22.52 -6.43 -18.18
CA LEU A 587 -22.55 -7.74 -17.56
C LEU A 587 -23.50 -8.73 -18.26
N ASP A 588 -23.09 -9.99 -18.37
CA ASP A 588 -23.99 -11.06 -18.77
C ASP A 588 -25.05 -11.38 -17.69
N ASN A 589 -26.15 -12.01 -18.07
CA ASN A 589 -27.30 -12.24 -17.17
C ASN A 589 -26.96 -13.00 -15.87
N LYS A 590 -25.98 -13.92 -15.88
CA LYS A 590 -25.56 -14.62 -14.67
C LYS A 590 -24.80 -13.71 -13.74
N TYR A 591 -23.88 -12.91 -14.27
CA TYR A 591 -23.15 -11.91 -13.49
C TYR A 591 -24.08 -10.85 -12.92
N LYS A 592 -25.06 -10.37 -13.73
CA LYS A 592 -26.11 -9.46 -13.26
C LYS A 592 -26.80 -9.98 -12.00
N GLY A 593 -27.24 -11.25 -12.01
CA GLY A 593 -27.93 -11.87 -10.85
C GLY A 593 -27.05 -11.95 -9.60
N HIS A 594 -25.77 -12.33 -9.75
CA HIS A 594 -24.86 -12.42 -8.61
C HIS A 594 -24.56 -11.06 -7.99
N VAL A 595 -24.29 -10.05 -8.82
CA VAL A 595 -24.05 -8.68 -8.37
C VAL A 595 -25.30 -8.10 -7.71
N ALA A 596 -26.45 -8.31 -8.32
CA ALA A 596 -27.75 -7.90 -7.80
C ALA A 596 -28.03 -8.43 -6.39
N LYS A 597 -27.66 -9.69 -6.13
CA LYS A 597 -27.77 -10.32 -4.81
C LYS A 597 -26.77 -9.78 -3.80
N ALA A 598 -25.55 -9.46 -4.21
CA ALA A 598 -24.46 -9.10 -3.29
C ALA A 598 -24.51 -7.64 -2.83
N ILE A 599 -24.83 -6.70 -3.73
CA ILE A 599 -24.82 -5.26 -3.42
C ILE A 599 -25.71 -4.92 -2.21
N PRO A 600 -26.99 -5.33 -2.13
CA PRO A 600 -27.83 -5.00 -0.99
C PRO A 600 -27.36 -5.57 0.35
N ASN A 601 -26.63 -6.67 0.30
CA ASN A 601 -26.11 -7.33 1.52
C ASN A 601 -24.80 -6.69 2.02
N SER A 602 -24.11 -5.95 1.18
CA SER A 602 -22.81 -5.36 1.50
C SER A 602 -22.92 -3.97 2.15
N VAL A 603 -24.03 -3.25 1.96
CA VAL A 603 -24.22 -1.86 2.39
C VAL A 603 -25.53 -1.67 3.15
N GLU A 604 -25.62 -0.58 3.94
CA GLU A 604 -26.81 -0.30 4.76
C GLU A 604 -27.98 0.28 3.97
N GLN A 605 -27.70 0.98 2.87
CA GLN A 605 -28.72 1.56 2.00
C GLN A 605 -28.20 1.60 0.57
N VAL A 606 -29.05 1.17 -0.38
CA VAL A 606 -28.77 1.19 -1.82
C VAL A 606 -29.84 1.99 -2.54
N ILE A 607 -29.41 2.84 -3.46
CA ILE A 607 -30.29 3.56 -4.40
C ILE A 607 -29.87 3.15 -5.81
N LEU A 608 -30.72 2.42 -6.51
CA LEU A 608 -30.46 1.89 -7.85
C LEU A 608 -31.28 2.65 -8.89
N LEU A 609 -30.62 3.14 -9.94
CA LEU A 609 -31.25 3.71 -11.12
C LEU A 609 -31.07 2.75 -12.28
N LEU A 610 -32.15 2.08 -12.72
CA LEU A 610 -32.11 1.03 -13.72
C LEU A 610 -33.03 1.33 -14.87
N SER A 611 -32.64 0.97 -16.10
CA SER A 611 -33.57 0.86 -17.23
C SER A 611 -34.28 -0.50 -17.23
N SER A 612 -35.38 -0.63 -17.94
CA SER A 612 -36.13 -1.87 -18.12
C SER A 612 -35.22 -3.02 -18.58
N SER A 613 -34.34 -2.75 -19.55
CA SER A 613 -33.39 -3.74 -20.08
C SER A 613 -32.35 -4.26 -19.05
N HIS A 614 -32.12 -3.53 -17.98
CA HIS A 614 -31.19 -3.93 -16.90
C HIS A 614 -31.95 -4.54 -15.70
N TRP A 615 -33.24 -4.31 -15.61
CA TRP A 615 -34.07 -4.76 -14.50
C TRP A 615 -34.57 -6.19 -14.66
N GLU A 616 -35.04 -6.57 -15.86
CA GLU A 616 -35.72 -7.81 -16.12
C GLU A 616 -34.87 -9.06 -15.85
N GLY A 617 -35.53 -10.14 -15.37
CA GLY A 617 -34.95 -11.47 -15.19
C GLY A 617 -34.07 -11.55 -13.96
N ALA A 618 -32.80 -11.92 -14.13
CA ALA A 618 -31.89 -12.27 -13.02
C ALA A 618 -31.68 -11.13 -12.00
N VAL A 619 -31.82 -9.86 -12.40
CA VAL A 619 -31.68 -8.73 -11.48
C VAL A 619 -32.92 -8.64 -10.60
N GLU A 620 -34.10 -8.67 -11.20
CA GLU A 620 -35.38 -8.64 -10.48
C GLU A 620 -35.48 -9.79 -9.47
N ASP A 621 -35.22 -11.03 -9.90
CA ASP A 621 -35.30 -12.24 -9.08
C ASP A 621 -34.43 -12.14 -7.81
N ASN A 622 -33.29 -11.43 -7.87
CA ASN A 622 -32.34 -11.37 -6.75
C ASN A 622 -32.47 -10.12 -5.87
N ILE A 623 -33.11 -9.06 -6.35
CA ILE A 623 -33.24 -7.79 -5.60
C ILE A 623 -34.66 -7.60 -5.03
N ARG A 624 -35.67 -8.20 -5.64
CA ARG A 624 -37.10 -7.91 -5.33
C ARG A 624 -37.42 -7.95 -3.83
N GLU A 625 -36.90 -8.91 -3.11
CA GLU A 625 -37.12 -9.06 -1.66
C GLU A 625 -36.46 -7.96 -0.83
N LYS A 626 -35.49 -7.24 -1.40
CA LYS A 626 -34.71 -6.18 -0.75
C LYS A 626 -35.28 -4.78 -1.02
N ILE A 627 -36.25 -4.66 -1.93
CA ILE A 627 -36.85 -3.37 -2.28
C ILE A 627 -37.79 -2.92 -1.17
N GLY A 628 -37.54 -1.74 -0.61
CA GLY A 628 -38.43 -1.07 0.33
C GLY A 628 -39.31 -0.05 -0.35
N VAL A 629 -38.77 0.69 -1.33
CA VAL A 629 -39.52 1.70 -2.10
C VAL A 629 -39.12 1.63 -3.57
N GLU A 630 -40.09 1.84 -4.45
CA GLU A 630 -39.90 1.75 -5.89
C GLU A 630 -40.55 2.94 -6.59
N TYR A 631 -39.79 3.55 -7.53
CA TYR A 631 -40.22 4.73 -8.31
C TYR A 631 -40.01 4.46 -9.80
N ASN A 632 -40.77 5.24 -10.62
CA ASN A 632 -40.60 5.32 -12.07
C ASN A 632 -40.33 6.78 -12.50
N MET A 633 -39.31 7.00 -13.33
CA MET A 633 -39.04 8.26 -13.98
C MET A 633 -39.78 8.31 -15.31
N VAL A 634 -40.89 9.05 -15.39
CA VAL A 634 -41.70 9.19 -16.58
C VAL A 634 -41.27 10.43 -17.36
N LEU A 635 -40.92 10.27 -18.63
CA LEU A 635 -40.67 11.39 -19.52
C LEU A 635 -41.99 11.90 -20.06
N GLU A 636 -42.35 13.16 -19.79
CA GLU A 636 -43.48 13.87 -20.37
C GLU A 636 -42.96 14.69 -21.56
N GLU A 637 -43.54 14.47 -22.75
CA GLU A 637 -43.21 15.18 -23.99
C GLU A 637 -44.44 15.90 -24.57
N SER A 638 -44.25 17.15 -24.97
CA SER A 638 -45.30 17.96 -25.64
C SER A 638 -45.53 17.55 -27.08
N SER A 639 -44.62 16.78 -27.68
CA SER A 639 -44.79 16.25 -29.05
C SER A 639 -45.83 15.13 -29.10
N ASP A 640 -46.55 15.04 -30.24
CA ASP A 640 -47.48 13.93 -30.47
C ASP A 640 -46.78 12.59 -30.65
N ALA A 641 -47.45 11.53 -30.28
CA ALA A 641 -46.94 10.14 -30.33
C ALA A 641 -46.77 9.58 -31.76
N ASN A 642 -46.95 10.37 -32.81
CA ASN A 642 -46.95 9.96 -34.20
C ASN A 642 -45.72 9.05 -34.55
N ASN A 643 -45.96 7.75 -34.73
CA ASN A 643 -44.98 6.70 -35.03
C ASN A 643 -43.87 6.43 -33.99
N LYS A 644 -44.03 6.87 -32.73
CA LYS A 644 -43.12 6.56 -31.63
C LYS A 644 -43.66 5.35 -30.86
N SER A 645 -42.79 4.45 -30.40
CA SER A 645 -43.15 3.34 -29.53
C SER A 645 -43.60 3.86 -28.16
N LEU A 646 -44.70 3.35 -27.65
CA LEU A 646 -45.08 3.52 -26.25
C LEU A 646 -44.24 2.50 -25.44
N ASP A 647 -43.32 3.02 -24.67
CA ASP A 647 -42.51 2.20 -23.77
C ASP A 647 -43.14 2.15 -22.38
N SER A 648 -43.32 0.95 -21.86
CA SER A 648 -43.87 0.72 -20.51
C SER A 648 -42.99 -0.25 -19.73
N ILE A 649 -43.10 -0.21 -18.40
CA ILE A 649 -42.49 -1.18 -17.51
C ILE A 649 -43.58 -1.92 -16.73
N THR A 650 -43.37 -3.18 -16.46
CA THR A 650 -44.26 -3.99 -15.61
C THR A 650 -43.67 -4.09 -14.21
N VAL A 651 -44.36 -3.60 -13.20
CA VAL A 651 -43.98 -3.71 -11.79
C VAL A 651 -45.11 -4.43 -11.04
N LEU A 652 -44.79 -5.59 -10.46
CA LEU A 652 -45.76 -6.40 -9.72
C LEU A 652 -47.06 -6.73 -10.51
N GLY A 653 -46.88 -6.95 -11.82
CA GLY A 653 -47.99 -7.29 -12.72
C GLY A 653 -48.86 -6.10 -13.14
N LYS A 654 -48.48 -4.88 -12.77
CA LYS A 654 -49.10 -3.62 -13.23
C LYS A 654 -48.18 -2.91 -14.18
N GLU A 655 -48.72 -2.43 -15.30
CA GLU A 655 -48.02 -1.69 -16.33
C GLU A 655 -47.96 -0.22 -16.01
N TYR A 656 -46.80 0.43 -16.21
CA TYR A 656 -46.55 1.85 -16.00
C TYR A 656 -45.83 2.44 -17.23
N ASP A 657 -46.33 3.60 -17.69
CA ASP A 657 -45.71 4.29 -18.81
C ASP A 657 -44.32 4.83 -18.42
N THR A 658 -43.34 4.70 -19.30
CA THR A 658 -42.04 5.34 -19.16
C THR A 658 -41.94 6.66 -19.93
N VAL A 659 -42.84 6.84 -20.94
CA VAL A 659 -42.98 8.07 -21.73
C VAL A 659 -44.47 8.40 -21.92
N ARG A 660 -44.82 9.68 -21.75
CA ARG A 660 -46.18 10.22 -22.03
C ARG A 660 -46.07 11.32 -23.08
N TYR A 661 -46.74 11.14 -24.20
CA TYR A 661 -46.81 12.15 -25.28
C TYR A 661 -48.03 13.01 -25.18
N GLY A 662 -48.01 14.17 -25.89
CA GLY A 662 -49.12 15.10 -25.91
C GLY A 662 -49.33 15.87 -24.59
N GLN A 663 -48.29 15.98 -23.78
CA GLN A 663 -48.32 16.71 -22.52
C GLN A 663 -48.17 18.22 -22.76
N MET A 664 -48.47 19.05 -21.75
CA MET A 664 -48.33 20.51 -21.89
C MET A 664 -46.87 20.97 -21.95
N ILE A 665 -45.95 20.20 -21.35
CA ILE A 665 -44.54 20.58 -21.19
C ILE A 665 -43.64 19.37 -21.30
N ASP A 666 -42.37 19.62 -21.68
CA ASP A 666 -41.34 18.60 -21.69
C ASP A 666 -40.64 18.56 -20.34
N CYS A 667 -40.85 17.49 -19.58
CA CYS A 667 -40.20 17.33 -18.26
C CYS A 667 -40.10 15.84 -17.87
N THR A 668 -39.39 15.58 -16.77
CA THR A 668 -39.38 14.25 -16.13
C THR A 668 -40.17 14.36 -14.81
N VAL A 669 -41.05 13.37 -14.60
CA VAL A 669 -41.87 13.26 -13.38
C VAL A 669 -41.45 11.98 -12.65
N LEU A 670 -41.37 12.07 -11.31
CA LEU A 670 -41.01 10.95 -10.42
C LEU A 670 -42.30 10.41 -9.79
N GLU A 671 -42.69 9.18 -10.17
CA GLU A 671 -43.89 8.52 -9.69
C GLU A 671 -43.57 7.34 -8.80
N LYS A 672 -44.18 7.24 -7.64
CA LYS A 672 -44.06 6.09 -6.76
C LYS A 672 -44.90 4.94 -7.32
N VAL A 673 -44.25 3.79 -7.62
CA VAL A 673 -44.92 2.63 -8.23
C VAL A 673 -45.08 1.48 -7.29
N GLY A 674 -44.27 1.39 -6.25
CA GLY A 674 -44.33 0.33 -5.22
C GLY A 674 -43.87 0.83 -3.86
N CYS A 675 -44.56 0.40 -2.81
CA CYS A 675 -44.12 0.53 -1.42
C CYS A 675 -44.33 -0.84 -0.76
N TYR A 676 -43.25 -1.42 -0.32
CA TYR A 676 -43.26 -2.73 0.31
C TYR A 676 -43.14 -2.55 1.82
N VAL A 677 -44.22 -2.60 2.53
CA VAL A 677 -44.30 -2.52 4.00
C VAL A 677 -43.79 -3.84 4.62
#